data_f35834ec3750aa4ffced2b72aa58b100
#
_entry.id   f35834ec3750aa4ffced2b72aa58b100
#
_cell.length_a   1.000
_cell.length_b   1.000
_cell.length_c   1.000
_cell.angle_alpha   90.00
_cell.angle_beta   90.00
_cell.angle_gamma   90.00
#
_symmetry.space_group_name_H-M   'P 1'
#
loop_
_entity.id
_entity.type
_entity.pdbx_description
1 polymer ?
#
loop_
_entity_poly.entity_id
_entity_poly.type
_entity_poly.pdbx_seq_one_letter_code
_entity_poly.pdbx_strand_id
1 'polypeptide(L)'
;MRKLFFCLSILCLFVLMPAFGQSGKGVISGVVKDSAGAVLQGAKIELQPQIRPISSNELGEFSIPEVNAGEYSVEVSYVGFTPYTGKVTVVAGRTARIDATLAVANVNDQVIVTADRLHGEAEAINRTLAAENILQVLPADVIVSLPNANIADALGRMASVTIERDEGEGKYVQIRGTEPRLSNTMIDGVTVPSPETGVRQIKLDTIASDLVGSVEINKTLQANIDADGIGGSVNLVTKTAGEEPTATLYGVGGYTPIIGGRTVDQMGGTVGKRFGAQKKLGLLVGGTYDFNGRGINDIEPDPQPSPDGTLNPYYDTMDIRDYIYYRTRWGATASADYKLGEGSNISIRGLFSTFRNWGNKWVYTLQDGTTPKYSQDWRRPNMAVGSLSLQGKHVFNASTITWSVSAGRSRSLSGSGSIKYKWAGDTANYSCNNVAGVSVNRPGWSTSCFAPGADNSEDPNNYKLNSFAPPTMGQSAQVNLQASGSYSRLYHFGSHFGTFELGAKIRNSHKFDDTYDESFAPNGKTLVSAHPEWDSDFTDPNYYDKTYHVGPVTDYNKVQSYVNSNPGLFTMSGGPGVNANNYDFVERIPAGYLMNTIELASRVRLVTGLRFEATHLSTLSYDPNLTPAPSTLTFKAGGDYLDVLPSASLRFAVDKDSDLRVVYGRGLARPNPQDVTAAVGQPDVSTTPATVSIGNPNLKAEYANNYDILYERSFKNSGLLQAGYFYKDISNPIVTLRTLTNNYLYNPGAPTLVSEPSNAGNAHVQGIEIGFQQRLSYLPGVLRGAGISTNYSYTSSQANGVDPLRTDSPALLRQAPNSWNISPTFDTRRFSMRVGMTFDDKMIYAYQYENLAYAQDANGNPVVVNGVPQTVPNPMVGGTSGPLADNYLYPHYQFDTQASYKLPWGFQVYAYGLNLNNEVFGFYNGSPQYVVQREYYHPTYAGGLRWTSSRER
;
A
#
# COMPACT_ATOMS: atom_id res chain seq x y z
N MET A 1 12.13 37.43 -2.36
CA MET A 1 11.18 38.45 -1.86
C MET A 1 10.46 39.21 -2.97
N ARG A 2 11.07 39.74 -4.00
CA ARG A 2 10.34 40.49 -5.10
C ARG A 2 9.34 39.65 -5.87
N LYS A 3 9.58 38.37 -6.14
CA LYS A 3 8.65 37.46 -6.84
C LYS A 3 7.45 37.04 -5.97
N LEU A 4 7.62 36.98 -4.63
CA LEU A 4 6.53 36.68 -3.70
C LEU A 4 5.55 37.85 -3.54
N PHE A 5 6.08 39.09 -3.60
CA PHE A 5 5.25 40.31 -3.61
C PHE A 5 4.41 40.45 -4.88
N PHE A 6 4.91 40.00 -6.02
CA PHE A 6 4.18 40.03 -7.28
C PHE A 6 3.02 39.05 -7.31
N CYS A 7 3.20 37.83 -6.76
CA CYS A 7 2.10 36.87 -6.60
C CYS A 7 1.05 37.32 -5.58
N LEU A 8 1.47 37.95 -4.47
CA LEU A 8 0.55 38.51 -3.47
C LEU A 8 -0.24 39.70 -4.04
N SER A 9 0.37 40.52 -4.89
CA SER A 9 -0.30 41.66 -5.55
C SER A 9 -1.36 41.21 -6.57
N ILE A 10 -1.12 40.13 -7.29
CA ILE A 10 -2.12 39.54 -8.19
C ILE A 10 -3.28 38.91 -7.40
N LEU A 11 -3.00 38.28 -6.23
CA LEU A 11 -4.05 37.75 -5.36
C LEU A 11 -4.93 38.87 -4.77
N CYS A 12 -4.37 40.03 -4.43
CA CYS A 12 -5.12 41.17 -3.93
C CYS A 12 -5.96 41.88 -5.00
N LEU A 13 -5.57 41.81 -6.29
CA LEU A 13 -6.37 42.41 -7.39
C LEU A 13 -7.65 41.62 -7.67
N PHE A 14 -7.74 40.35 -7.35
CA PHE A 14 -8.95 39.52 -7.50
C PHE A 14 -9.97 39.69 -6.37
N VAL A 15 -9.62 40.35 -5.25
CA VAL A 15 -10.52 40.59 -4.11
C VAL A 15 -11.40 41.83 -4.32
N LEU A 16 -11.11 42.66 -5.33
CA LEU A 16 -11.86 43.90 -5.63
C LEU A 16 -12.85 43.72 -6.80
N MET A 17 -13.59 42.62 -6.88
CA MET A 17 -14.73 42.58 -7.79
C MET A 17 -15.96 43.21 -7.10
N PRO A 18 -16.65 44.14 -7.76
CA PRO A 18 -17.80 44.81 -7.19
C PRO A 18 -18.96 43.84 -6.88
N ALA A 19 -19.58 44.03 -5.74
CA ALA A 19 -20.82 43.38 -5.37
C ALA A 19 -21.93 43.89 -6.33
N PHE A 20 -22.14 43.12 -7.41
CA PHE A 20 -23.34 43.36 -8.25
C PHE A 20 -24.57 42.94 -7.48
N GLY A 21 -25.59 43.78 -7.53
CA GLY A 21 -26.83 43.75 -6.78
C GLY A 21 -27.52 42.39 -6.78
N GLN A 22 -28.22 42.13 -5.71
CA GLN A 22 -29.04 40.96 -5.45
C GLN A 22 -29.98 40.68 -6.63
N SER A 23 -29.57 39.76 -7.50
CA SER A 23 -30.50 39.18 -8.49
C SER A 23 -31.54 38.38 -7.73
N GLY A 24 -32.81 38.35 -8.15
CA GLY A 24 -33.94 37.70 -7.50
C GLY A 24 -33.83 36.19 -7.20
N LYS A 25 -32.67 35.77 -6.69
CA LYS A 25 -32.27 34.37 -6.41
C LYS A 25 -32.10 34.12 -4.92
N GLY A 26 -32.42 32.89 -4.48
CA GLY A 26 -32.21 32.38 -3.12
C GLY A 26 -31.37 31.12 -3.10
N VAL A 27 -31.31 30.45 -1.94
CA VAL A 27 -30.59 29.21 -1.70
C VAL A 27 -31.59 28.16 -1.21
N ILE A 28 -31.49 26.92 -1.68
CA ILE A 28 -32.15 25.77 -1.05
C ILE A 28 -31.09 24.98 -0.30
N SER A 29 -31.34 24.67 0.98
CA SER A 29 -30.42 23.84 1.78
C SER A 29 -31.17 22.82 2.61
N GLY A 30 -30.48 21.81 3.10
CA GLY A 30 -31.05 20.80 3.97
C GLY A 30 -30.09 19.72 4.36
N VAL A 31 -30.59 18.73 5.10
CA VAL A 31 -29.85 17.55 5.52
C VAL A 31 -30.61 16.31 5.07
N VAL A 32 -29.88 15.35 4.52
CA VAL A 32 -30.39 14.04 4.13
C VAL A 32 -30.03 13.03 5.21
N LYS A 33 -31.05 12.35 5.75
CA LYS A 33 -30.91 11.33 6.79
C LYS A 33 -31.75 10.10 6.45
N ASP A 34 -31.44 8.99 7.09
CA ASP A 34 -32.34 7.85 7.10
C ASP A 34 -33.39 7.95 8.23
N SER A 35 -34.28 6.96 8.29
CA SER A 35 -35.31 6.87 9.34
C SER A 35 -34.73 6.61 10.74
N ALA A 36 -33.48 6.14 10.86
CA ALA A 36 -32.77 5.97 12.12
C ALA A 36 -32.00 7.23 12.56
N GLY A 37 -31.98 8.28 11.71
CA GLY A 37 -31.29 9.56 11.97
C GLY A 37 -29.83 9.58 11.52
N ALA A 38 -29.33 8.53 10.87
CA ALA A 38 -27.99 8.54 10.29
C ALA A 38 -27.97 9.41 9.03
N VAL A 39 -26.90 10.18 8.85
CA VAL A 39 -26.73 11.05 7.68
C VAL A 39 -26.37 10.22 6.45
N LEU A 40 -26.88 10.61 5.28
CA LEU A 40 -26.66 9.93 4.02
C LEU A 40 -25.73 10.78 3.14
N GLN A 41 -24.43 10.42 3.10
CA GLN A 41 -23.45 11.06 2.23
C GLN A 41 -23.60 10.56 0.78
N GLY A 42 -23.49 11.47 -0.20
CA GLY A 42 -23.59 11.12 -1.62
C GLY A 42 -25.04 10.96 -2.10
N ALA A 43 -26.05 11.31 -1.31
CA ALA A 43 -27.44 11.34 -1.76
C ALA A 43 -27.58 12.32 -2.93
N LYS A 44 -28.25 11.89 -4.01
CA LYS A 44 -28.51 12.72 -5.18
C LYS A 44 -29.73 13.60 -4.92
N ILE A 45 -29.58 14.91 -5.08
CA ILE A 45 -30.63 15.92 -4.92
C ILE A 45 -30.92 16.54 -6.29
N GLU A 46 -32.17 16.46 -6.74
CA GLU A 46 -32.67 16.99 -8.00
C GLU A 46 -33.82 17.98 -7.76
N LEU A 47 -33.86 19.04 -8.52
CA LEU A 47 -34.95 20.04 -8.49
C LEU A 47 -35.80 19.95 -9.74
N GLN A 48 -37.09 20.22 -9.55
CA GLN A 48 -38.02 20.45 -10.65
C GLN A 48 -38.74 21.81 -10.47
N PRO A 49 -38.69 22.75 -11.44
CA PRO A 49 -38.03 22.64 -12.76
C PRO A 49 -36.49 22.41 -12.61
N GLN A 50 -35.92 21.68 -13.57
CA GLN A 50 -34.62 21.07 -13.47
C GLN A 50 -33.51 22.12 -13.29
N ILE A 51 -32.77 21.96 -12.18
CA ILE A 51 -31.48 22.60 -11.92
C ILE A 51 -30.47 21.46 -11.74
N ARG A 52 -29.19 21.78 -11.86
CA ARG A 52 -28.09 20.82 -11.71
C ARG A 52 -28.31 19.90 -10.50
N PRO A 53 -28.25 18.54 -10.67
CA PRO A 53 -28.24 17.65 -9.54
C PRO A 53 -26.96 17.83 -8.72
N ILE A 54 -27.11 17.81 -7.40
CA ILE A 54 -25.99 17.88 -6.45
C ILE A 54 -26.02 16.65 -5.54
N SER A 55 -24.96 16.46 -4.77
CA SER A 55 -24.87 15.38 -3.80
C SER A 55 -24.65 15.92 -2.38
N SER A 56 -25.18 15.23 -1.38
CA SER A 56 -24.94 15.55 0.03
C SER A 56 -23.48 15.27 0.45
N ASN A 57 -22.97 16.10 1.37
CA ASN A 57 -21.63 16.02 1.91
C ASN A 57 -21.49 14.95 3.04
N GLU A 58 -20.31 14.85 3.67
CA GLU A 58 -20.01 13.93 4.80
C GLU A 58 -20.98 14.10 6.01
N LEU A 59 -21.59 15.25 6.18
CA LEU A 59 -22.57 15.54 7.22
C LEU A 59 -24.03 15.37 6.74
N GLY A 60 -24.20 14.81 5.54
CA GLY A 60 -25.51 14.69 4.89
C GLY A 60 -26.09 16.02 4.41
N GLU A 61 -25.35 17.12 4.51
CA GLU A 61 -25.80 18.46 4.17
C GLU A 61 -25.70 18.70 2.66
N PHE A 62 -26.68 19.46 2.12
CA PHE A 62 -26.63 19.95 0.75
C PHE A 62 -27.02 21.42 0.70
N SER A 63 -26.52 22.11 -0.31
CA SER A 63 -26.88 23.51 -0.59
C SER A 63 -26.89 23.73 -2.10
N ILE A 64 -28.02 24.26 -2.60
CA ILE A 64 -28.23 24.64 -3.98
C ILE A 64 -28.35 26.18 -4.02
N PRO A 65 -27.29 26.90 -4.31
CA PRO A 65 -27.30 28.35 -4.44
C PRO A 65 -27.85 28.79 -5.80
N GLU A 66 -28.08 30.07 -5.94
CA GLU A 66 -28.49 30.75 -7.18
C GLU A 66 -29.83 30.25 -7.79
N VAL A 67 -30.73 29.77 -6.94
CA VAL A 67 -32.07 29.33 -7.36
C VAL A 67 -33.01 30.54 -7.51
N ASN A 68 -33.68 30.69 -8.66
CA ASN A 68 -34.64 31.77 -8.88
C ASN A 68 -35.80 31.69 -7.85
N ALA A 69 -36.35 32.83 -7.46
CA ALA A 69 -37.54 32.84 -6.60
C ALA A 69 -38.70 32.10 -7.29
N GLY A 70 -39.36 31.19 -6.56
CA GLY A 70 -40.40 30.33 -7.09
C GLY A 70 -40.66 29.08 -6.27
N GLU A 71 -41.60 28.26 -6.69
CA GLU A 71 -41.88 26.96 -6.10
C GLU A 71 -41.11 25.86 -6.83
N TYR A 72 -40.49 24.97 -6.06
CA TYR A 72 -39.70 23.83 -6.56
C TYR A 72 -40.14 22.53 -5.87
N SER A 73 -40.06 21.43 -6.63
CA SER A 73 -40.11 20.09 -6.08
C SER A 73 -38.69 19.60 -5.94
N VAL A 74 -38.29 19.18 -4.74
CA VAL A 74 -36.97 18.57 -4.44
C VAL A 74 -37.16 17.08 -4.38
N GLU A 75 -36.48 16.35 -5.22
CA GLU A 75 -36.39 14.91 -5.17
C GLU A 75 -34.99 14.51 -4.63
N VAL A 76 -34.98 13.69 -3.58
CA VAL A 76 -33.75 13.15 -2.99
C VAL A 76 -33.77 11.65 -3.15
N SER A 77 -32.77 11.12 -3.85
CA SER A 77 -32.60 9.69 -4.11
C SER A 77 -31.30 9.16 -3.54
N TYR A 78 -31.35 7.91 -3.06
CA TYR A 78 -30.21 7.20 -2.51
C TYR A 78 -30.39 5.70 -2.81
N VAL A 79 -29.36 5.05 -3.38
CA VAL A 79 -29.45 3.65 -3.75
C VAL A 79 -29.77 2.81 -2.51
N GLY A 80 -30.74 1.92 -2.61
CA GLY A 80 -31.22 1.12 -1.47
C GLY A 80 -32.31 1.77 -0.62
N PHE A 81 -32.71 3.00 -0.93
CA PHE A 81 -33.76 3.74 -0.20
C PHE A 81 -34.91 4.17 -1.10
N THR A 82 -36.07 4.41 -0.50
CA THR A 82 -37.22 5.00 -1.18
C THR A 82 -36.94 6.50 -1.41
N PRO A 83 -37.08 7.04 -2.63
CA PRO A 83 -36.84 8.44 -2.90
C PRO A 83 -37.79 9.32 -2.07
N TYR A 84 -37.27 10.42 -1.55
CA TYR A 84 -38.03 11.46 -0.89
C TYR A 84 -38.39 12.55 -1.90
N THR A 85 -39.65 13.04 -1.86
CA THR A 85 -40.07 14.19 -2.66
C THR A 85 -40.74 15.23 -1.75
N GLY A 86 -40.27 16.46 -1.80
CA GLY A 86 -40.81 17.57 -1.00
C GLY A 86 -40.93 18.86 -1.82
N LYS A 87 -41.82 19.75 -1.45
CA LYS A 87 -42.01 21.08 -2.06
C LYS A 87 -41.29 22.14 -1.23
N VAL A 88 -40.66 23.10 -1.89
CA VAL A 88 -39.97 24.22 -1.26
C VAL A 88 -40.21 25.50 -2.04
N THR A 89 -40.49 26.61 -1.33
CA THR A 89 -40.64 27.93 -1.92
C THR A 89 -39.39 28.75 -1.69
N VAL A 90 -38.76 29.17 -2.78
CA VAL A 90 -37.54 30.00 -2.75
C VAL A 90 -37.93 31.47 -2.79
N VAL A 91 -37.40 32.24 -1.85
CA VAL A 91 -37.55 33.69 -1.79
C VAL A 91 -36.20 34.35 -2.06
N ALA A 92 -36.14 35.38 -2.86
CA ALA A 92 -34.92 36.10 -3.19
C ALA A 92 -34.17 36.57 -1.94
N GLY A 93 -32.86 36.31 -1.91
CA GLY A 93 -31.98 36.68 -0.80
C GLY A 93 -32.18 35.85 0.49
N ARG A 94 -33.01 34.81 0.49
CA ARG A 94 -33.22 33.92 1.65
C ARG A 94 -32.84 32.47 1.36
N THR A 95 -32.50 31.76 2.42
CA THR A 95 -32.29 30.29 2.38
C THR A 95 -33.63 29.61 2.70
N ALA A 96 -34.09 28.77 1.78
CA ALA A 96 -35.24 27.89 1.98
C ALA A 96 -34.74 26.52 2.43
N ARG A 97 -35.19 26.03 3.59
CA ARG A 97 -34.69 24.78 4.17
C ARG A 97 -35.67 23.63 3.93
N ILE A 98 -35.12 22.48 3.51
CA ILE A 98 -35.84 21.22 3.34
C ILE A 98 -34.99 20.05 3.78
N ASP A 99 -35.31 19.42 4.90
CA ASP A 99 -34.61 18.23 5.39
C ASP A 99 -35.33 16.98 4.86
N ALA A 100 -34.56 16.04 4.29
CA ALA A 100 -35.07 14.81 3.71
C ALA A 100 -34.77 13.60 4.62
N THR A 101 -35.82 12.85 4.95
CA THR A 101 -35.68 11.58 5.65
C THR A 101 -36.09 10.46 4.72
N LEU A 102 -35.17 9.57 4.41
CA LEU A 102 -35.36 8.45 3.48
C LEU A 102 -35.61 7.17 4.26
N ALA A 103 -36.62 6.41 3.85
CA ALA A 103 -36.84 5.05 4.37
C ALA A 103 -36.09 4.03 3.49
N VAL A 104 -35.59 2.96 4.09
CA VAL A 104 -35.04 1.83 3.33
C VAL A 104 -36.12 1.29 2.40
N ALA A 105 -35.77 1.04 1.13
CA ALA A 105 -36.70 0.53 0.14
C ALA A 105 -37.20 -0.87 0.55
N ASN A 106 -38.48 -0.97 0.93
CA ASN A 106 -39.09 -2.23 1.30
C ASN A 106 -39.50 -3.04 0.07
N VAL A 107 -39.03 -4.29 0.00
CA VAL A 107 -39.64 -5.32 -0.81
C VAL A 107 -40.38 -6.26 0.14
N ASN A 108 -41.67 -5.97 0.37
CA ASN A 108 -42.59 -6.72 1.25
C ASN A 108 -42.18 -6.86 2.73
N ASP A 109 -42.91 -6.26 3.57
CA ASP A 109 -43.09 -6.18 5.05
C ASP A 109 -42.32 -7.06 6.05
N GLN A 110 -41.35 -7.91 5.72
CA GLN A 110 -40.76 -8.87 6.67
C GLN A 110 -39.25 -9.06 6.69
N VAL A 111 -38.42 -8.34 5.94
CA VAL A 111 -36.98 -8.48 6.02
C VAL A 111 -36.33 -7.19 6.48
N ILE A 112 -36.10 -7.07 7.77
CA ILE A 112 -35.22 -6.04 8.34
C ILE A 112 -33.79 -6.59 8.25
N VAL A 113 -33.08 -6.15 7.22
CA VAL A 113 -31.62 -6.32 7.14
C VAL A 113 -30.98 -5.44 8.21
N THR A 114 -29.85 -5.84 8.76
CA THR A 114 -29.09 -5.04 9.73
C THR A 114 -28.81 -3.67 9.16
N ALA A 115 -29.38 -2.64 9.77
CA ALA A 115 -29.38 -1.26 9.24
C ALA A 115 -27.98 -0.72 8.96
N ASP A 116 -27.01 -1.01 9.83
CA ASP A 116 -25.62 -0.47 9.73
C ASP A 116 -24.91 -0.86 8.44
N ARG A 117 -25.02 -2.13 8.01
CA ARG A 117 -24.33 -2.60 6.82
C ARG A 117 -24.96 -2.17 5.50
N LEU A 118 -26.29 -2.04 5.49
CA LEU A 118 -27.00 -1.43 4.36
C LEU A 118 -26.49 -0.01 4.09
N HIS A 119 -26.16 0.72 5.16
CA HIS A 119 -25.59 2.05 5.06
C HIS A 119 -24.22 2.04 4.39
N GLY A 120 -23.29 1.21 4.84
CA GLY A 120 -21.93 1.17 4.31
C GLY A 120 -21.89 0.82 2.82
N GLU A 121 -22.57 -0.25 2.39
CA GLU A 121 -22.63 -0.65 0.98
C GLU A 121 -23.35 0.39 0.12
N ALA A 122 -24.48 0.92 0.59
CA ALA A 122 -25.22 1.98 -0.12
C ALA A 122 -24.42 3.28 -0.18
N GLU A 123 -23.73 3.66 0.90
CA GLU A 123 -22.85 4.82 0.92
C GLU A 123 -21.75 4.70 -0.13
N ALA A 124 -21.05 3.55 -0.19
CA ALA A 124 -20.02 3.30 -1.17
C ALA A 124 -20.54 3.49 -2.60
N ILE A 125 -21.68 2.87 -2.94
CA ILE A 125 -22.30 2.99 -4.27
C ILE A 125 -22.65 4.45 -4.57
N ASN A 126 -23.32 5.14 -3.66
CA ASN A 126 -23.75 6.53 -3.91
C ASN A 126 -22.58 7.48 -4.04
N ARG A 127 -21.52 7.33 -3.23
CA ARG A 127 -20.28 8.13 -3.36
C ARG A 127 -19.56 7.86 -4.67
N THR A 128 -19.48 6.59 -5.11
CA THR A 128 -18.93 6.20 -6.41
C THR A 128 -19.70 6.85 -7.56
N LEU A 129 -21.03 6.75 -7.56
CA LEU A 129 -21.89 7.34 -8.60
C LEU A 129 -21.86 8.88 -8.59
N ALA A 130 -21.68 9.50 -7.42
CA ALA A 130 -21.61 10.95 -7.27
C ALA A 130 -20.26 11.56 -7.69
N ALA A 131 -19.19 10.76 -7.73
CA ALA A 131 -17.86 11.23 -8.07
C ALA A 131 -17.75 11.69 -9.53
N GLU A 132 -16.92 12.70 -9.78
CA GLU A 132 -16.63 13.19 -11.13
C GLU A 132 -15.55 12.38 -11.84
N ASN A 133 -14.72 11.67 -11.10
CA ASN A 133 -13.67 10.75 -11.57
C ASN A 133 -14.06 9.27 -11.35
N ILE A 134 -13.18 8.33 -11.70
CA ILE A 134 -13.38 6.92 -11.40
C ILE A 134 -12.92 6.66 -9.97
N LEU A 135 -13.88 6.64 -9.06
CA LEU A 135 -13.71 6.46 -7.63
C LEU A 135 -14.27 5.10 -7.19
N GLN A 136 -13.52 4.39 -6.35
CA GLN A 136 -14.03 3.25 -5.57
C GLN A 136 -13.94 3.56 -4.09
N VAL A 137 -14.97 3.19 -3.33
CA VAL A 137 -15.07 3.46 -1.89
C VAL A 137 -15.23 2.15 -1.14
N LEU A 138 -14.43 1.97 -0.08
CA LEU A 138 -14.52 0.85 0.85
C LEU A 138 -14.85 1.39 2.26
N PRO A 139 -16.10 1.32 2.72
CA PRO A 139 -16.50 1.85 4.04
C PRO A 139 -16.02 0.97 5.19
N ALA A 140 -15.93 1.55 6.40
CA ALA A 140 -15.52 0.86 7.61
C ALA A 140 -16.31 -0.45 7.88
N ASP A 141 -17.62 -0.43 7.67
CA ASP A 141 -18.48 -1.60 7.91
C ASP A 141 -18.14 -2.78 7.00
N VAL A 142 -17.69 -2.49 5.76
CA VAL A 142 -17.23 -3.52 4.83
C VAL A 142 -15.82 -3.98 5.22
N ILE A 143 -14.93 -3.06 5.63
CA ILE A 143 -13.57 -3.39 6.09
C ILE A 143 -13.61 -4.41 7.23
N VAL A 144 -14.45 -4.19 8.25
CA VAL A 144 -14.55 -5.07 9.42
C VAL A 144 -15.41 -6.33 9.21
N SER A 145 -16.04 -6.46 8.04
CA SER A 145 -16.91 -7.60 7.74
C SER A 145 -16.18 -8.89 7.33
N LEU A 146 -14.90 -8.80 7.06
CA LEU A 146 -13.98 -9.91 6.82
C LEU A 146 -12.73 -9.71 7.70
N PRO A 147 -12.01 -10.76 8.05
CA PRO A 147 -10.81 -10.65 8.84
C PRO A 147 -9.70 -9.95 8.00
N ASN A 148 -9.36 -8.73 8.37
CA ASN A 148 -8.29 -7.96 7.75
C ASN A 148 -7.35 -7.49 8.85
N ALA A 149 -6.12 -7.99 8.86
CA ALA A 149 -5.12 -7.62 9.85
C ALA A 149 -4.75 -6.12 9.74
N ASN A 150 -4.76 -5.59 8.52
CA ASN A 150 -4.37 -4.22 8.21
C ASN A 150 -5.16 -3.68 7.00
N ILE A 151 -4.89 -2.42 6.63
CA ILE A 151 -5.57 -1.76 5.51
C ILE A 151 -5.24 -2.39 4.16
N ALA A 152 -4.01 -2.89 3.94
CA ALA A 152 -3.65 -3.50 2.66
C ALA A 152 -4.51 -4.73 2.38
N ASP A 153 -4.71 -5.63 3.37
CA ASP A 153 -5.55 -6.82 3.22
C ASP A 153 -7.00 -6.46 2.87
N ALA A 154 -7.53 -5.38 3.46
CA ALA A 154 -8.87 -4.91 3.14
C ALA A 154 -8.97 -4.42 1.68
N LEU A 155 -7.95 -3.72 1.18
CA LEU A 155 -7.91 -3.17 -0.18
C LEU A 155 -7.77 -4.24 -1.26
N GLY A 156 -7.09 -5.36 -0.99
CA GLY A 156 -6.95 -6.47 -1.93
C GLY A 156 -8.27 -7.12 -2.36
N ARG A 157 -9.38 -6.75 -1.75
CA ARG A 157 -10.72 -7.22 -2.13
C ARG A 157 -11.44 -6.29 -3.10
N MET A 158 -10.81 -5.17 -3.49
CA MET A 158 -11.36 -4.20 -4.44
C MET A 158 -10.96 -4.57 -5.89
N ALA A 159 -11.78 -4.17 -6.86
CA ALA A 159 -11.51 -4.44 -8.26
C ALA A 159 -10.21 -3.81 -8.75
N SER A 160 -9.36 -4.59 -9.44
CA SER A 160 -8.05 -4.19 -9.97
C SER A 160 -7.07 -3.69 -8.90
N VAL A 161 -7.20 -4.22 -7.71
CA VAL A 161 -6.26 -4.02 -6.61
C VAL A 161 -5.66 -5.36 -6.24
N THR A 162 -4.36 -5.51 -6.40
CA THR A 162 -3.58 -6.66 -5.93
C THR A 162 -2.67 -6.27 -4.78
N ILE A 163 -2.17 -7.24 -4.05
CA ILE A 163 -1.42 -7.00 -2.81
C ILE A 163 -0.05 -7.66 -2.90
N GLU A 164 0.98 -6.88 -2.69
CA GLU A 164 2.28 -7.43 -2.34
C GLU A 164 2.27 -7.80 -0.85
N ARG A 165 2.59 -9.07 -0.55
CA ARG A 165 2.58 -9.61 0.81
C ARG A 165 3.98 -9.70 1.38
N ASP A 166 4.06 -9.64 2.69
CA ASP A 166 5.29 -9.79 3.46
C ASP A 166 4.95 -10.60 4.71
N GLU A 167 5.58 -11.75 4.84
CA GLU A 167 5.33 -12.66 5.96
C GLU A 167 3.82 -12.93 6.18
N GLY A 168 3.07 -13.18 5.08
CA GLY A 168 1.65 -13.56 5.08
C GLY A 168 0.65 -12.42 5.32
N GLU A 169 1.08 -11.17 5.51
CA GLU A 169 0.21 -9.99 5.58
C GLU A 169 0.38 -9.09 4.36
N GLY A 170 -0.69 -8.40 3.97
CA GLY A 170 -0.61 -7.40 2.94
C GLY A 170 0.29 -6.24 3.36
N LYS A 171 1.27 -5.87 2.54
CA LYS A 171 2.24 -4.81 2.78
C LYS A 171 2.00 -3.60 1.90
N TYR A 172 1.97 -3.81 0.59
CA TYR A 172 1.77 -2.76 -0.40
C TYR A 172 0.56 -3.05 -1.28
N VAL A 173 -0.02 -1.98 -1.80
CA VAL A 173 -1.14 -2.03 -2.72
C VAL A 173 -0.68 -1.68 -4.12
N GLN A 174 -1.11 -2.47 -5.09
CA GLN A 174 -0.87 -2.32 -6.51
C GLN A 174 -2.20 -2.04 -7.20
N ILE A 175 -2.30 -0.95 -7.91
CA ILE A 175 -3.53 -0.55 -8.62
C ILE A 175 -3.33 -0.80 -10.10
N ARG A 176 -4.22 -1.60 -10.73
CA ARG A 176 -4.19 -1.89 -12.17
C ARG A 176 -2.85 -2.48 -12.65
N GLY A 177 -2.25 -3.35 -11.84
CA GLY A 177 -1.00 -4.02 -12.18
C GLY A 177 0.22 -3.10 -12.31
N THR A 178 0.21 -1.94 -11.65
CA THR A 178 1.37 -1.06 -11.56
C THR A 178 2.10 -1.26 -10.24
N GLU A 179 3.41 -1.09 -10.24
CA GLU A 179 4.22 -1.19 -9.02
C GLU A 179 3.71 -0.26 -7.91
N PRO A 180 3.85 -0.62 -6.62
CA PRO A 180 3.37 0.19 -5.49
C PRO A 180 3.89 1.64 -5.49
N ARG A 181 5.14 1.87 -5.95
CA ARG A 181 5.75 3.21 -6.03
C ARG A 181 5.07 4.14 -7.04
N LEU A 182 4.31 3.57 -7.99
CA LEU A 182 3.55 4.31 -8.99
C LEU A 182 2.16 4.75 -8.48
N SER A 183 1.85 4.50 -7.22
CA SER A 183 0.59 4.89 -6.57
C SER A 183 0.84 5.80 -5.37
N ASN A 184 -0.02 6.80 -5.17
CA ASN A 184 0.05 7.72 -4.04
C ASN A 184 -0.87 7.27 -2.90
N THR A 185 -0.41 7.41 -1.66
CA THR A 185 -1.24 7.15 -0.47
C THR A 185 -1.39 8.41 0.38
N MET A 186 -2.62 8.68 0.78
CA MET A 186 -3.01 9.85 1.56
C MET A 186 -3.81 9.45 2.79
N ILE A 187 -3.78 10.28 3.83
CA ILE A 187 -4.72 10.27 4.96
C ILE A 187 -5.44 11.63 4.97
N ASP A 188 -6.76 11.62 4.83
CA ASP A 188 -7.60 12.83 4.75
C ASP A 188 -7.10 13.85 3.69
N GLY A 189 -6.62 13.35 2.53
CA GLY A 189 -6.07 14.15 1.43
C GLY A 189 -4.63 14.63 1.63
N VAL A 190 -3.97 14.21 2.71
CA VAL A 190 -2.57 14.54 3.03
C VAL A 190 -1.67 13.41 2.62
N THR A 191 -0.70 13.66 1.73
CA THR A 191 0.30 12.65 1.32
C THR A 191 1.10 12.17 2.52
N VAL A 192 1.02 10.87 2.79
CA VAL A 192 1.69 10.23 3.92
C VAL A 192 3.17 10.02 3.60
N PRO A 193 4.10 10.33 4.52
CA PRO A 193 5.50 9.99 4.34
C PRO A 193 5.76 8.50 4.53
N SER A 194 6.66 7.92 3.70
CA SER A 194 7.07 6.52 3.83
C SER A 194 7.94 6.31 5.07
N PRO A 195 7.64 5.32 5.94
CA PRO A 195 8.53 4.97 7.04
C PRO A 195 9.77 4.17 6.59
N GLU A 196 9.74 3.55 5.41
CA GLU A 196 10.85 2.74 4.93
C GLU A 196 11.95 3.60 4.32
N THR A 197 13.20 3.14 4.53
CA THR A 197 14.40 3.75 3.98
C THR A 197 14.38 3.68 2.45
N GLY A 198 14.79 4.73 1.80
CA GLY A 198 15.06 4.76 0.37
C GLY A 198 13.86 4.85 -0.55
N VAL A 199 12.63 4.56 -0.13
CA VAL A 199 11.45 4.43 -1.00
C VAL A 199 10.35 5.45 -0.71
N ARG A 200 9.45 5.65 -1.69
CA ARG A 200 8.27 6.55 -1.56
C ARG A 200 6.99 5.81 -1.18
N GLN A 201 6.84 4.56 -1.58
CA GLN A 201 5.63 3.80 -1.29
C GLN A 201 5.40 3.62 0.21
N ILE A 202 4.13 3.60 0.60
CA ILE A 202 3.72 3.49 1.99
C ILE A 202 3.47 2.02 2.34
N LYS A 203 4.12 1.58 3.41
CA LYS A 203 3.90 0.29 4.02
C LYS A 203 2.56 0.30 4.79
N LEU A 204 1.47 -0.16 4.13
CA LEU A 204 0.11 -0.07 4.65
C LEU A 204 -0.17 -1.05 5.80
N ASP A 205 0.64 -2.08 5.98
CA ASP A 205 0.58 -2.94 7.17
C ASP A 205 0.93 -2.21 8.47
N THR A 206 1.50 -1.00 8.39
CA THR A 206 1.70 -0.14 9.56
C THR A 206 0.42 0.48 10.10
N ILE A 207 -0.69 0.47 9.34
CA ILE A 207 -1.94 1.13 9.68
C ILE A 207 -3.02 0.08 9.97
N ALA A 208 -3.50 0.07 11.22
CA ALA A 208 -4.58 -0.82 11.61
C ALA A 208 -5.91 -0.42 10.93
N SER A 209 -6.65 -1.42 10.45
CA SER A 209 -7.89 -1.23 9.68
C SER A 209 -8.98 -0.47 10.43
N ASP A 210 -9.05 -0.60 11.74
CA ASP A 210 -10.08 0.02 12.58
C ASP A 210 -9.91 1.54 12.82
N LEU A 211 -8.76 2.12 12.43
CA LEU A 211 -8.50 3.56 12.58
C LEU A 211 -9.20 4.42 11.52
N VAL A 212 -9.61 3.83 10.40
CA VAL A 212 -10.21 4.54 9.28
C VAL A 212 -11.73 4.37 9.21
N GLY A 213 -12.40 5.39 8.68
CA GLY A 213 -13.84 5.39 8.42
C GLY A 213 -14.19 4.88 7.02
N SER A 214 -13.34 5.13 6.05
CA SER A 214 -13.45 4.57 4.70
C SER A 214 -12.10 4.67 3.98
N VAL A 215 -11.95 3.88 2.92
CA VAL A 215 -10.85 4.02 1.96
C VAL A 215 -11.43 4.38 0.60
N GLU A 216 -10.82 5.37 -0.03
CA GLU A 216 -11.17 5.84 -1.36
C GLU A 216 -10.02 5.55 -2.32
N ILE A 217 -10.28 4.87 -3.43
CA ILE A 217 -9.31 4.66 -4.50
C ILE A 217 -9.74 5.47 -5.71
N ASN A 218 -8.94 6.48 -6.05
CA ASN A 218 -9.07 7.23 -7.31
C ASN A 218 -8.20 6.55 -8.36
N LYS A 219 -8.82 5.96 -9.37
CA LYS A 219 -8.12 5.26 -10.46
C LYS A 219 -7.68 6.19 -11.59
N THR A 220 -8.20 7.42 -11.59
CA THR A 220 -7.88 8.46 -12.57
C THR A 220 -7.54 9.76 -11.87
N LEU A 221 -6.59 10.52 -12.42
CA LEU A 221 -6.15 11.78 -11.88
C LEU A 221 -6.92 12.94 -12.49
N GLN A 222 -7.31 13.89 -11.63
CA GLN A 222 -7.89 15.18 -12.02
C GLN A 222 -6.97 16.33 -11.59
N ALA A 223 -7.17 17.52 -12.12
CA ALA A 223 -6.30 18.65 -11.84
C ALA A 223 -6.23 19.07 -10.35
N ASN A 224 -7.27 18.82 -9.57
CA ASN A 224 -7.32 19.11 -8.12
C ASN A 224 -6.68 18.03 -7.24
N ILE A 225 -6.22 16.91 -7.83
CA ILE A 225 -5.52 15.84 -7.14
C ILE A 225 -4.02 15.96 -7.43
N ASP A 226 -3.14 15.57 -6.49
CA ASP A 226 -1.69 15.53 -6.72
C ASP A 226 -1.36 14.60 -7.90
N ALA A 227 -0.40 15.01 -8.70
CA ALA A 227 -0.02 14.31 -9.93
C ALA A 227 0.71 12.99 -9.68
N ASP A 228 1.24 12.79 -8.48
CA ASP A 228 1.88 11.53 -8.09
C ASP A 228 0.84 10.40 -8.09
N GLY A 229 1.03 9.39 -8.92
CA GLY A 229 0.15 8.25 -8.97
C GLY A 229 -0.28 7.80 -10.36
N ILE A 230 0.66 7.30 -11.16
CA ILE A 230 0.38 6.66 -12.46
C ILE A 230 -0.65 5.53 -12.31
N GLY A 231 -0.52 4.72 -11.25
CA GLY A 231 -1.46 3.65 -10.92
C GLY A 231 -2.81 4.19 -10.47
N GLY A 232 -2.78 5.16 -9.59
CA GLY A 232 -3.92 5.78 -8.92
C GLY A 232 -3.55 6.35 -7.57
N SER A 233 -4.53 6.77 -6.78
CA SER A 233 -4.31 7.24 -5.42
C SER A 233 -5.24 6.58 -4.42
N VAL A 234 -4.73 6.25 -3.24
CA VAL A 234 -5.45 5.69 -2.09
C VAL A 234 -5.59 6.79 -1.04
N ASN A 235 -6.79 7.10 -0.62
CA ASN A 235 -7.07 8.06 0.46
C ASN A 235 -7.75 7.36 1.63
N LEU A 236 -7.07 7.31 2.76
CA LEU A 236 -7.59 6.78 4.02
C LEU A 236 -8.34 7.91 4.73
N VAL A 237 -9.66 7.81 4.80
CA VAL A 237 -10.50 8.83 5.45
C VAL A 237 -10.70 8.45 6.92
N THR A 238 -10.32 9.33 7.84
CA THR A 238 -10.48 9.08 9.27
C THR A 238 -11.93 9.19 9.73
N LYS A 239 -12.25 8.53 10.84
CA LYS A 239 -13.60 8.59 11.44
C LYS A 239 -13.90 9.98 12.00
N THR A 240 -15.15 10.42 11.89
CA THR A 240 -15.65 11.68 12.46
C THR A 240 -16.89 11.43 13.32
N ALA A 241 -17.24 12.38 14.18
CA ALA A 241 -18.42 12.27 15.04
C ALA A 241 -19.72 12.36 14.22
N GLY A 242 -20.55 11.33 14.28
CA GLY A 242 -21.89 11.30 13.70
C GLY A 242 -22.87 12.23 14.46
N GLU A 243 -24.10 12.36 13.93
CA GLU A 243 -25.16 13.16 14.57
C GLU A 243 -25.60 12.57 15.90
N GLU A 244 -25.62 11.25 16.03
CA GLU A 244 -25.93 10.55 17.28
C GLU A 244 -24.65 10.15 18.01
N PRO A 245 -24.68 10.16 19.36
CA PRO A 245 -23.55 9.68 20.15
C PRO A 245 -23.28 8.22 19.87
N THR A 246 -22.04 7.88 19.56
CA THR A 246 -21.61 6.51 19.31
C THR A 246 -20.43 6.14 20.21
N ALA A 247 -20.45 4.93 20.75
CA ALA A 247 -19.32 4.31 21.39
C ALA A 247 -19.25 2.86 20.92
N THR A 248 -18.07 2.44 20.49
CA THR A 248 -17.80 1.06 20.08
C THR A 248 -16.61 0.55 20.85
N LEU A 249 -16.70 -0.65 21.40
CA LEU A 249 -15.60 -1.38 22.04
C LEU A 249 -15.56 -2.78 21.46
N TYR A 250 -14.38 -3.33 21.25
CA TYR A 250 -14.23 -4.72 20.80
C TYR A 250 -12.98 -5.37 21.38
N GLY A 251 -13.03 -6.69 21.50
CA GLY A 251 -11.91 -7.55 21.83
C GLY A 251 -11.99 -8.86 21.05
N VAL A 252 -10.84 -9.37 20.61
CA VAL A 252 -10.66 -10.60 19.85
C VAL A 252 -9.56 -11.41 20.50
N GLY A 253 -9.75 -12.71 20.59
CA GLY A 253 -8.71 -13.69 20.91
C GLY A 253 -8.67 -14.76 19.84
N GLY A 254 -7.47 -15.18 19.43
CA GLY A 254 -7.28 -16.13 18.35
C GLY A 254 -6.07 -17.02 18.51
N TYR A 255 -5.93 -17.95 17.58
CA TYR A 255 -4.91 -19.00 17.59
C TYR A 255 -4.47 -19.36 16.17
N THR A 256 -3.18 -19.49 15.96
CA THR A 256 -2.54 -20.03 14.76
C THR A 256 -1.74 -21.28 15.14
N PRO A 257 -1.99 -22.47 14.54
CA PRO A 257 -1.35 -23.73 14.92
C PRO A 257 0.06 -23.87 14.29
N ILE A 258 0.93 -22.89 14.55
CA ILE A 258 2.33 -22.88 14.10
C ILE A 258 3.24 -22.82 15.33
N ILE A 259 4.40 -23.45 15.29
CA ILE A 259 5.41 -23.47 16.39
C ILE A 259 4.75 -23.84 17.72
N GLY A 260 3.98 -24.93 17.75
CA GLY A 260 3.26 -25.39 18.95
C GLY A 260 2.05 -24.54 19.35
N GLY A 261 1.69 -23.55 18.58
CA GLY A 261 0.53 -22.69 18.80
C GLY A 261 0.89 -21.26 19.19
N ARG A 262 0.33 -20.30 18.45
CA ARG A 262 0.58 -18.86 18.61
C ARG A 262 -0.74 -18.14 18.79
N THR A 263 -0.75 -17.10 19.63
CA THR A 263 -1.94 -16.30 19.89
C THR A 263 -2.08 -15.12 18.94
N VAL A 264 -3.31 -14.68 18.71
CA VAL A 264 -3.68 -13.46 18.02
C VAL A 264 -4.66 -12.71 18.91
N ASP A 265 -4.34 -11.48 19.28
CA ASP A 265 -5.14 -10.67 20.20
C ASP A 265 -5.36 -9.28 19.60
N GLN A 266 -6.62 -8.81 19.59
CA GLN A 266 -6.96 -7.47 19.11
C GLN A 266 -7.92 -6.81 20.08
N MET A 267 -7.74 -5.53 20.34
CA MET A 267 -8.68 -4.74 21.12
C MET A 267 -8.71 -3.30 20.64
N GLY A 268 -9.84 -2.67 20.78
CA GLY A 268 -9.96 -1.26 20.41
C GLY A 268 -11.35 -0.70 20.64
N GLY A 269 -11.49 0.56 20.29
CA GLY A 269 -12.78 1.23 20.37
C GLY A 269 -12.72 2.68 19.91
N THR A 270 -13.92 3.23 19.71
CA THR A 270 -14.11 4.64 19.35
C THR A 270 -15.25 5.22 20.16
N VAL A 271 -15.13 6.49 20.54
CA VAL A 271 -16.21 7.27 21.16
C VAL A 271 -16.35 8.59 20.42
N GLY A 272 -17.56 8.90 19.98
CA GLY A 272 -17.85 10.13 19.26
C GLY A 272 -19.18 10.74 19.67
N LYS A 273 -19.23 12.06 19.74
CA LYS A 273 -20.45 12.81 20.09
C LYS A 273 -20.42 14.23 19.53
N ARG A 274 -21.61 14.75 19.19
CA ARG A 274 -21.80 16.16 18.91
C ARG A 274 -22.37 16.91 20.11
N PHE A 275 -21.84 18.11 20.35
CA PHE A 275 -22.16 18.96 21.52
C PHE A 275 -22.87 20.24 21.10
N GLY A 276 -23.60 20.84 22.08
CA GLY A 276 -24.41 22.03 21.93
C GLY A 276 -25.83 21.73 21.39
N ALA A 277 -26.74 22.65 21.58
CA ALA A 277 -28.15 22.50 21.18
C ALA A 277 -28.34 22.30 19.67
N GLN A 278 -27.44 22.87 18.87
CA GLN A 278 -27.44 22.73 17.41
C GLN A 278 -26.43 21.65 16.90
N LYS A 279 -25.88 20.82 17.81
CA LYS A 279 -24.89 19.77 17.47
C LYS A 279 -23.71 20.27 16.61
N LYS A 280 -23.24 21.50 16.86
CA LYS A 280 -22.20 22.16 16.04
C LYS A 280 -20.81 21.57 16.23
N LEU A 281 -20.42 21.25 17.47
CA LEU A 281 -19.10 20.70 17.77
C LEU A 281 -19.16 19.18 17.78
N GLY A 282 -18.49 18.52 16.83
CA GLY A 282 -18.27 17.10 16.80
C GLY A 282 -16.91 16.75 17.38
N LEU A 283 -16.83 15.76 18.26
CA LEU A 283 -15.58 15.21 18.79
C LEU A 283 -15.60 13.69 18.67
N LEU A 284 -14.50 13.09 18.19
CA LEU A 284 -14.31 11.66 18.16
C LEU A 284 -12.88 11.33 18.58
N VAL A 285 -12.73 10.27 19.35
CA VAL A 285 -11.45 9.67 19.73
C VAL A 285 -11.56 8.16 19.57
N GLY A 286 -10.54 7.54 19.06
CA GLY A 286 -10.43 6.08 18.93
C GLY A 286 -9.01 5.59 19.13
N GLY A 287 -8.90 4.32 19.52
CA GLY A 287 -7.63 3.63 19.66
C GLY A 287 -7.76 2.15 19.41
N THR A 288 -6.65 1.53 18.99
CA THR A 288 -6.58 0.10 18.70
C THR A 288 -5.23 -0.47 19.09
N TYR A 289 -5.23 -1.73 19.49
CA TYR A 289 -4.05 -2.55 19.69
C TYR A 289 -4.26 -3.89 19.00
N ASP A 290 -3.24 -4.35 18.29
CA ASP A 290 -3.19 -5.63 17.59
C ASP A 290 -1.89 -6.35 17.95
N PHE A 291 -2.01 -7.60 18.36
CA PHE A 291 -0.92 -8.53 18.56
C PHE A 291 -1.13 -9.75 17.69
N ASN A 292 -0.18 -10.07 16.84
CA ASN A 292 -0.17 -11.27 16.01
C ASN A 292 1.11 -12.05 16.25
N GLY A 293 1.01 -13.09 17.05
CA GLY A 293 2.12 -13.97 17.43
C GLY A 293 2.37 -15.02 16.37
N ARG A 294 2.58 -14.61 15.11
CA ARG A 294 2.83 -15.56 14.04
C ARG A 294 4.25 -16.12 14.07
N GLY A 295 4.40 -17.30 13.51
CA GLY A 295 5.67 -17.85 13.08
C GLY A 295 5.67 -18.01 11.58
N ILE A 296 6.82 -18.30 11.01
CA ILE A 296 6.98 -18.57 9.59
C ILE A 296 7.86 -19.80 9.45
N ASN A 297 7.39 -20.81 8.72
CA ASN A 297 8.21 -21.92 8.27
C ASN A 297 8.68 -21.57 6.86
N ASP A 298 9.98 -21.35 6.67
CA ASP A 298 10.54 -20.85 5.42
C ASP A 298 11.75 -21.68 4.99
N ILE A 299 11.73 -22.09 3.73
CA ILE A 299 12.85 -22.76 3.05
C ILE A 299 13.19 -21.96 1.81
N GLU A 300 14.47 -21.58 1.69
CA GLU A 300 14.97 -20.87 0.52
C GLU A 300 16.10 -21.70 -0.15
N PRO A 301 15.74 -22.50 -1.15
CA PRO A 301 16.75 -23.18 -1.98
C PRO A 301 17.32 -22.27 -3.06
N ASP A 302 18.54 -22.54 -3.50
CA ASP A 302 19.13 -21.96 -4.71
C ASP A 302 19.11 -23.02 -5.82
N PRO A 303 18.14 -22.94 -6.76
CA PRO A 303 17.96 -23.94 -7.79
C PRO A 303 19.00 -23.77 -8.91
N GLN A 304 19.68 -24.85 -9.25
CA GLN A 304 20.63 -24.96 -10.36
C GLN A 304 20.12 -25.93 -11.42
N PRO A 305 20.55 -25.80 -12.70
CA PRO A 305 20.29 -26.76 -13.73
C PRO A 305 20.86 -28.13 -13.37
N SER A 306 20.12 -29.20 -13.62
CA SER A 306 20.62 -30.52 -13.35
C SER A 306 21.83 -30.85 -14.23
N PRO A 307 22.94 -31.41 -13.67
CA PRO A 307 24.13 -31.83 -14.42
C PRO A 307 23.85 -32.93 -15.45
N ASP A 308 22.77 -33.69 -15.30
CA ASP A 308 22.33 -34.74 -16.21
C ASP A 308 21.55 -34.23 -17.44
N GLY A 309 21.41 -32.93 -17.56
CA GLY A 309 20.69 -32.26 -18.65
C GLY A 309 19.15 -32.43 -18.61
N THR A 310 18.60 -32.93 -17.49
CA THR A 310 17.15 -32.95 -17.29
C THR A 310 16.63 -31.56 -16.94
N LEU A 311 15.32 -31.32 -17.12
CA LEU A 311 14.69 -30.07 -16.71
C LEU A 311 14.39 -30.00 -15.21
N ASN A 312 14.82 -30.99 -14.44
CA ASN A 312 14.65 -30.98 -12.98
C ASN A 312 15.79 -30.18 -12.34
N PRO A 313 15.50 -29.23 -11.47
CA PRO A 313 16.55 -28.51 -10.75
C PRO A 313 17.23 -29.38 -9.72
N TYR A 314 18.49 -29.09 -9.39
CA TYR A 314 19.08 -29.46 -8.11
C TYR A 314 19.29 -28.19 -7.27
N TYR A 315 19.43 -28.35 -5.96
CA TYR A 315 19.66 -27.21 -5.08
C TYR A 315 21.11 -27.17 -4.65
N ASP A 316 21.85 -26.17 -5.15
CA ASP A 316 23.24 -25.92 -4.74
C ASP A 316 23.29 -25.47 -3.27
N THR A 317 22.35 -24.62 -2.90
CA THR A 317 22.22 -24.12 -1.53
C THR A 317 20.81 -24.35 -1.00
N MET A 318 20.71 -24.59 0.30
CA MET A 318 19.44 -24.69 1.02
C MET A 318 19.55 -23.91 2.32
N ASP A 319 18.75 -22.88 2.45
CA ASP A 319 18.55 -22.18 3.73
C ASP A 319 17.32 -22.72 4.44
N ILE A 320 17.52 -23.27 5.63
CA ILE A 320 16.45 -23.66 6.56
C ILE A 320 16.29 -22.50 7.53
N ARG A 321 15.15 -21.79 7.46
CA ARG A 321 14.93 -20.51 8.16
C ARG A 321 13.76 -20.60 9.11
N ASP A 322 14.02 -20.70 10.40
CA ASP A 322 12.98 -20.67 11.42
C ASP A 322 12.79 -19.24 11.96
N TYR A 323 11.54 -18.75 11.88
CA TYR A 323 11.17 -17.40 12.30
C TYR A 323 10.15 -17.45 13.43
N ILE A 324 10.56 -17.04 14.62
CA ILE A 324 9.64 -16.81 15.73
C ILE A 324 9.38 -15.32 15.83
N TYR A 325 8.51 -14.84 14.97
CA TYR A 325 8.14 -13.44 14.94
C TYR A 325 6.80 -13.20 15.62
N TYR A 326 6.62 -11.97 16.10
CA TYR A 326 5.32 -11.42 16.46
C TYR A 326 5.22 -9.99 15.96
N ARG A 327 4.04 -9.64 15.47
CA ARG A 327 3.72 -8.30 15.01
C ARG A 327 2.83 -7.62 16.01
N THR A 328 3.16 -6.38 16.35
CA THR A 328 2.28 -5.54 17.16
C THR A 328 2.02 -4.23 16.44
N ARG A 329 0.77 -3.79 16.52
CA ARG A 329 0.34 -2.47 16.09
C ARG A 329 -0.42 -1.82 17.20
N TRP A 330 -0.20 -0.54 17.41
CA TRP A 330 -1.11 0.27 18.17
C TRP A 330 -1.27 1.61 17.48
N GLY A 331 -2.47 2.15 17.55
CA GLY A 331 -2.78 3.39 16.90
C GLY A 331 -3.88 4.15 17.59
N ALA A 332 -3.95 5.42 17.26
CA ALA A 332 -4.97 6.33 17.73
C ALA A 332 -5.46 7.23 16.59
N THR A 333 -6.74 7.57 16.63
CA THR A 333 -7.34 8.56 15.76
C THR A 333 -8.12 9.56 16.61
N ALA A 334 -8.11 10.82 16.21
CA ALA A 334 -8.88 11.87 16.85
C ALA A 334 -9.38 12.86 15.82
N SER A 335 -10.64 13.29 15.94
CA SER A 335 -11.19 14.34 15.10
C SER A 335 -12.02 15.32 15.92
N ALA A 336 -11.94 16.58 15.53
CA ALA A 336 -12.81 17.65 16.01
C ALA A 336 -13.29 18.44 14.81
N ASP A 337 -14.60 18.63 14.69
CA ASP A 337 -15.19 19.46 13.64
C ASP A 337 -16.19 20.47 14.24
N TYR A 338 -16.25 21.64 13.64
CA TYR A 338 -17.18 22.69 14.05
C TYR A 338 -17.95 23.24 12.84
N LYS A 339 -19.28 23.12 12.87
CA LYS A 339 -20.18 23.67 11.87
C LYS A 339 -20.31 25.19 12.06
N LEU A 340 -19.80 25.96 11.11
CA LEU A 340 -19.87 27.43 11.09
C LEU A 340 -21.21 27.91 10.56
N GLY A 341 -21.79 27.20 9.59
CA GLY A 341 -23.06 27.48 8.91
C GLY A 341 -23.40 26.35 7.97
N GLU A 342 -24.38 26.53 7.12
CA GLU A 342 -24.82 25.53 6.14
C GLU A 342 -23.71 25.25 5.13
N GLY A 343 -23.22 23.99 5.10
CA GLY A 343 -22.14 23.56 4.23
C GLY A 343 -20.74 24.11 4.61
N SER A 344 -20.64 24.92 5.68
CA SER A 344 -19.37 25.52 6.12
C SER A 344 -18.89 24.91 7.42
N ASN A 345 -17.65 24.44 7.46
CA ASN A 345 -17.05 23.82 8.63
C ASN A 345 -15.55 24.06 8.73
N ILE A 346 -15.02 23.84 9.91
CA ILE A 346 -13.58 23.69 10.17
C ILE A 346 -13.41 22.37 10.89
N SER A 347 -12.36 21.62 10.54
CA SER A 347 -12.04 20.33 11.17
C SER A 347 -10.56 20.17 11.43
N ILE A 348 -10.23 19.51 12.55
CA ILE A 348 -8.90 18.97 12.86
C ILE A 348 -9.02 17.46 12.86
N ARG A 349 -8.13 16.78 12.13
CA ARG A 349 -8.11 15.31 12.04
C ARG A 349 -6.69 14.82 12.26
N GLY A 350 -6.54 13.78 13.04
CA GLY A 350 -5.25 13.16 13.31
C GLY A 350 -5.33 11.66 13.37
N LEU A 351 -4.30 11.01 12.84
CA LEU A 351 -4.08 9.58 12.92
C LEU A 351 -2.62 9.33 13.27
N PHE A 352 -2.38 8.39 14.17
CA PHE A 352 -1.06 7.88 14.52
C PHE A 352 -1.10 6.36 14.60
N SER A 353 -0.12 5.68 14.02
CA SER A 353 0.00 4.23 14.08
C SER A 353 1.45 3.79 14.14
N THR A 354 1.71 2.72 14.89
CA THR A 354 3.02 2.08 15.01
C THR A 354 2.96 0.65 14.54
N PHE A 355 4.10 0.14 14.10
CA PHE A 355 4.28 -1.24 13.70
C PHE A 355 5.61 -1.77 14.22
N ARG A 356 5.58 -2.92 14.86
CA ARG A 356 6.75 -3.66 15.30
C ARG A 356 6.68 -5.08 14.76
N ASN A 357 7.76 -5.54 14.17
CA ASN A 357 7.92 -6.93 13.73
C ASN A 357 9.13 -7.50 14.46
N TRP A 358 8.90 -7.94 15.69
CA TRP A 358 9.94 -8.38 16.61
C TRP A 358 10.03 -9.89 16.67
N GLY A 359 11.23 -10.40 16.80
CA GLY A 359 11.44 -11.83 16.96
C GLY A 359 12.88 -12.23 16.73
N ASN A 360 13.09 -13.53 16.63
CA ASN A 360 14.35 -14.14 16.29
C ASN A 360 14.18 -14.94 15.01
N LYS A 361 15.25 -15.00 14.21
CA LYS A 361 15.35 -15.86 13.04
C LYS A 361 16.65 -16.66 13.18
N TRP A 362 16.57 -17.95 13.01
CA TRP A 362 17.73 -18.82 12.89
C TRP A 362 17.80 -19.36 11.46
N VAL A 363 19.01 -19.41 10.91
CA VAL A 363 19.24 -19.88 9.54
C VAL A 363 20.37 -20.88 9.57
N TYR A 364 20.10 -22.09 9.11
CA TYR A 364 21.11 -23.06 8.75
C TYR A 364 21.25 -23.08 7.24
N THR A 365 22.43 -22.70 6.75
CA THR A 365 22.77 -22.71 5.33
C THR A 365 23.60 -23.93 5.02
N LEU A 366 23.09 -24.79 4.17
CA LEU A 366 23.75 -25.97 3.63
C LEU A 366 24.10 -25.69 2.17
N GLN A 367 25.34 -25.83 1.77
CA GLN A 367 25.81 -25.55 0.41
C GLN A 367 26.71 -26.68 -0.08
N ASP A 368 26.46 -27.17 -1.32
CA ASP A 368 27.22 -28.24 -1.93
C ASP A 368 28.74 -27.89 -2.01
N GLY A 369 29.59 -28.86 -1.68
CA GLY A 369 31.03 -28.71 -1.70
C GLY A 369 31.61 -27.74 -0.65
N THR A 370 30.80 -27.21 0.28
CA THR A 370 31.25 -26.25 1.31
C THR A 370 30.95 -26.73 2.74
N THR A 371 31.38 -25.94 3.73
CA THR A 371 31.02 -26.15 5.14
C THR A 371 29.73 -25.46 5.48
N PRO A 372 28.85 -26.02 6.34
CA PRO A 372 27.64 -25.40 6.80
C PRO A 372 27.91 -24.06 7.48
N LYS A 373 26.92 -23.18 7.38
CA LYS A 373 26.86 -21.88 8.09
C LYS A 373 25.64 -21.87 8.99
N TYR A 374 25.76 -21.20 10.10
CA TYR A 374 24.66 -20.92 11.01
C TYR A 374 24.60 -19.42 11.30
N SER A 375 23.43 -18.85 11.32
CA SER A 375 23.25 -17.45 11.71
C SER A 375 21.98 -17.25 12.54
N GLN A 376 22.01 -16.19 13.33
CA GLN A 376 20.87 -15.75 14.12
C GLN A 376 20.65 -14.25 13.89
N ASP A 377 19.44 -13.86 13.57
CA ASP A 377 19.01 -12.46 13.54
C ASP A 377 18.11 -12.18 14.74
N TRP A 378 18.47 -11.14 15.49
CA TRP A 378 17.65 -10.58 16.56
C TRP A 378 16.96 -9.35 16.02
N ARG A 379 15.69 -9.47 15.58
CA ARG A 379 14.95 -8.44 14.88
C ARG A 379 14.10 -7.61 15.85
N ARG A 380 14.26 -6.29 15.78
CA ARG A 380 13.50 -5.34 16.61
C ARG A 380 13.07 -4.08 15.83
N PRO A 381 12.69 -4.19 14.54
CA PRO A 381 12.27 -3.01 13.78
C PRO A 381 11.03 -2.38 14.41
N ASN A 382 11.03 -1.06 14.41
CA ASN A 382 9.92 -0.26 14.91
C ASN A 382 9.65 0.89 13.94
N MET A 383 8.45 0.90 13.36
CA MET A 383 8.01 1.92 12.42
C MET A 383 6.85 2.71 13.03
N ALA A 384 6.75 3.97 12.67
CA ALA A 384 5.63 4.83 13.06
C ALA A 384 5.25 5.75 11.91
N VAL A 385 3.95 5.99 11.77
CA VAL A 385 3.36 6.93 10.81
C VAL A 385 2.34 7.78 11.54
N GLY A 386 2.37 9.09 11.29
CA GLY A 386 1.38 10.02 11.83
C GLY A 386 1.01 11.11 10.83
N SER A 387 -0.23 11.54 10.88
CA SER A 387 -0.78 12.65 10.10
C SER A 387 -1.64 13.55 10.99
N LEU A 388 -1.52 14.84 10.82
CA LEU A 388 -2.36 15.85 11.44
C LEU A 388 -2.77 16.87 10.37
N SER A 389 -4.06 17.14 10.24
CA SER A 389 -4.59 18.13 9.30
C SER A 389 -5.57 19.07 9.96
N LEU A 390 -5.49 20.33 9.61
CA LEU A 390 -6.48 21.37 9.86
C LEU A 390 -7.08 21.78 8.52
N GLN A 391 -8.38 21.67 8.39
CA GLN A 391 -9.10 21.88 7.13
C GLN A 391 -10.28 22.82 7.36
N GLY A 392 -10.60 23.63 6.37
CA GLY A 392 -11.76 24.50 6.36
C GLY A 392 -12.48 24.48 5.01
N LYS A 393 -13.81 24.48 5.10
CA LYS A 393 -14.70 24.66 3.95
C LYS A 393 -15.68 25.79 4.26
N HIS A 394 -15.76 26.76 3.39
CA HIS A 394 -16.63 27.92 3.52
C HIS A 394 -17.47 28.06 2.27
N VAL A 395 -18.78 27.96 2.43
CA VAL A 395 -19.75 28.09 1.34
C VAL A 395 -20.40 29.48 1.42
N PHE A 396 -20.29 30.23 0.32
CA PHE A 396 -20.86 31.55 0.15
C PHE A 396 -21.74 31.53 -1.10
N ASN A 397 -23.01 31.76 -1.02
CA ASN A 397 -23.92 31.77 -2.18
C ASN A 397 -23.48 30.85 -3.34
N ALA A 398 -22.86 31.45 -4.37
CA ALA A 398 -22.36 30.73 -5.56
C ALA A 398 -20.89 30.27 -5.47
N SER A 399 -20.21 30.53 -4.39
CA SER A 399 -18.75 30.27 -4.24
C SER A 399 -18.45 29.38 -3.06
N THR A 400 -17.40 28.58 -3.20
CA THR A 400 -16.84 27.78 -2.09
C THR A 400 -15.34 28.03 -1.99
N ILE A 401 -14.86 28.23 -0.78
CA ILE A 401 -13.43 28.25 -0.46
C ILE A 401 -13.11 27.01 0.38
N THR A 402 -12.10 26.25 -0.03
CA THR A 402 -11.52 25.18 0.79
C THR A 402 -10.05 25.49 1.06
N TRP A 403 -9.58 25.12 2.23
CA TRP A 403 -8.17 25.23 2.57
C TRP A 403 -7.75 24.12 3.52
N SER A 404 -6.49 23.76 3.48
CA SER A 404 -5.91 22.82 4.44
C SER A 404 -4.46 23.17 4.77
N VAL A 405 -4.06 22.89 6.01
CA VAL A 405 -2.67 22.89 6.46
C VAL A 405 -2.45 21.57 7.18
N SER A 406 -1.36 20.89 6.84
CA SER A 406 -1.14 19.56 7.37
C SER A 406 0.34 19.22 7.54
N ALA A 407 0.60 18.30 8.47
CA ALA A 407 1.90 17.73 8.75
C ALA A 407 1.78 16.21 8.80
N GLY A 408 2.66 15.53 8.07
CA GLY A 408 2.85 14.07 8.14
C GLY A 408 4.26 13.77 8.64
N ARG A 409 4.40 12.74 9.46
CA ARG A 409 5.72 12.25 9.91
C ARG A 409 5.74 10.74 9.90
N SER A 410 6.85 10.19 9.41
CA SER A 410 7.17 8.77 9.55
C SER A 410 8.56 8.57 10.12
N ARG A 411 8.79 7.41 10.72
CA ARG A 411 10.08 7.01 11.27
C ARG A 411 10.23 5.49 11.20
N SER A 412 11.45 5.03 10.91
CA SER A 412 11.88 3.64 11.02
C SER A 412 13.13 3.57 11.88
N LEU A 413 13.12 2.65 12.84
CA LEU A 413 14.27 2.22 13.63
C LEU A 413 14.49 0.74 13.29
N SER A 414 15.67 0.36 12.76
CA SER A 414 15.99 -1.04 12.50
C SER A 414 16.09 -1.79 13.83
N GLY A 415 16.97 -1.36 14.72
CA GLY A 415 17.17 -1.94 16.05
C GLY A 415 17.48 -3.45 16.02
N SER A 416 17.90 -3.98 14.88
CA SER A 416 18.15 -5.41 14.68
C SER A 416 19.64 -5.69 14.76
N GLY A 417 20.01 -6.79 15.42
CA GLY A 417 21.39 -7.30 15.49
C GLY A 417 21.47 -8.70 14.93
N SER A 418 22.69 -9.19 14.72
CA SER A 418 22.91 -10.54 14.19
C SER A 418 24.15 -11.23 14.76
N ILE A 419 24.16 -12.56 14.69
CA ILE A 419 25.32 -13.38 14.98
C ILE A 419 25.54 -14.30 13.78
N LYS A 420 26.79 -14.41 13.34
CA LYS A 420 27.18 -15.35 12.29
C LYS A 420 28.16 -16.35 12.87
N TYR A 421 27.99 -17.60 12.51
CA TYR A 421 28.81 -18.71 12.91
C TYR A 421 29.38 -19.42 11.68
N LYS A 422 30.53 -20.04 11.84
CA LYS A 422 31.16 -20.92 10.86
C LYS A 422 31.36 -22.29 11.46
N TRP A 423 31.36 -23.32 10.65
CA TRP A 423 31.70 -24.69 11.03
C TRP A 423 33.06 -24.75 11.73
N ALA A 424 33.12 -25.48 12.81
CA ALA A 424 34.31 -25.56 13.63
C ALA A 424 35.32 -26.65 13.15
N GLY A 425 34.80 -27.67 12.45
CA GLY A 425 35.60 -28.75 11.87
C GLY A 425 36.39 -28.31 10.63
N ASP A 426 37.36 -29.14 10.25
CA ASP A 426 38.27 -28.86 9.12
C ASP A 426 37.61 -29.20 7.76
N THR A 427 36.66 -30.11 7.70
CA THR A 427 35.88 -30.47 6.51
C THR A 427 34.52 -30.96 6.91
N ALA A 428 33.49 -30.40 6.30
CA ALA A 428 32.19 -31.03 6.17
C ALA A 428 31.99 -31.25 4.67
N ASN A 429 32.10 -32.46 4.20
CA ASN A 429 31.83 -32.78 2.80
C ASN A 429 30.34 -33.01 2.66
N TYR A 430 29.63 -31.94 2.34
CA TYR A 430 28.30 -32.03 1.76
C TYR A 430 28.48 -32.19 0.26
N SER A 431 27.98 -33.27 -0.29
CA SER A 431 27.86 -33.45 -1.72
C SER A 431 26.46 -33.93 -1.98
N CYS A 432 25.65 -33.05 -2.50
CA CYS A 432 24.27 -33.32 -2.80
C CYS A 432 23.93 -33.02 -4.27
N ASN A 433 24.10 -34.04 -5.09
CA ASN A 433 23.67 -34.01 -6.49
C ASN A 433 22.23 -34.51 -6.68
N ASN A 434 21.43 -34.57 -5.64
CA ASN A 434 20.18 -35.30 -5.73
C ASN A 434 18.97 -34.45 -5.41
N VAL A 435 18.13 -34.27 -6.44
CA VAL A 435 16.86 -33.58 -6.36
C VAL A 435 15.68 -34.49 -6.76
N ALA A 436 15.91 -35.76 -6.95
CA ALA A 436 14.84 -36.69 -7.31
C ALA A 436 13.76 -36.73 -6.22
N GLY A 437 12.57 -36.26 -6.54
CA GLY A 437 11.39 -36.33 -5.69
C GLY A 437 11.08 -35.10 -4.83
N VAL A 438 11.70 -33.94 -5.09
CA VAL A 438 11.35 -32.69 -4.41
C VAL A 438 9.98 -32.21 -4.82
N SER A 439 9.11 -31.98 -3.82
CA SER A 439 7.81 -31.34 -4.04
C SER A 439 8.00 -29.84 -4.21
N VAL A 440 7.38 -29.25 -5.23
CA VAL A 440 7.36 -27.78 -5.44
C VAL A 440 6.85 -27.04 -4.21
N ASN A 441 5.91 -27.61 -3.48
CA ASN A 441 5.36 -26.98 -2.28
C ASN A 441 6.19 -27.25 -1.01
N ARG A 442 7.08 -28.25 -1.05
CA ARG A 442 7.92 -28.66 0.09
C ARG A 442 9.31 -29.04 -0.43
N PRO A 443 10.11 -28.03 -0.83
CA PRO A 443 11.48 -28.30 -1.21
C PRO A 443 12.27 -28.86 -0.03
N GLY A 444 13.11 -29.83 -0.28
CA GLY A 444 13.93 -30.45 0.76
C GLY A 444 15.08 -31.22 0.16
N TRP A 445 16.15 -31.38 0.92
CA TRP A 445 17.25 -32.24 0.58
C TRP A 445 16.98 -33.67 1.02
N SER A 446 17.48 -34.62 0.22
CA SER A 446 17.51 -36.00 0.64
C SER A 446 18.51 -36.17 1.79
N THR A 447 18.13 -36.95 2.81
CA THR A 447 19.05 -37.32 3.90
C THR A 447 20.31 -38.04 3.44
N SER A 448 20.33 -38.56 2.22
CA SER A 448 21.54 -39.16 1.59
C SER A 448 22.62 -38.15 1.20
N CYS A 449 22.31 -36.84 1.27
CA CYS A 449 23.28 -35.77 1.01
C CYS A 449 24.31 -35.59 2.11
N PHE A 450 24.03 -36.15 3.28
CA PHE A 450 24.95 -36.08 4.43
C PHE A 450 25.87 -37.34 4.46
N ALA A 451 27.15 -37.14 4.66
CA ALA A 451 28.02 -38.24 4.97
C ALA A 451 27.50 -38.95 6.23
N PRO A 452 27.64 -40.31 6.35
CA PRO A 452 27.16 -41.01 7.52
C PRO A 452 27.79 -40.43 8.81
N GLY A 453 26.96 -39.91 9.70
CA GLY A 453 27.35 -39.24 10.94
C GLY A 453 27.55 -37.73 10.86
N ALA A 454 27.25 -37.08 9.72
CA ALA A 454 27.32 -35.63 9.54
C ALA A 454 25.96 -34.94 9.69
N ASP A 455 24.93 -35.64 10.12
CA ASP A 455 23.56 -35.15 10.35
C ASP A 455 23.41 -34.33 11.64
N ASN A 456 24.36 -33.46 11.89
CA ASN A 456 24.40 -32.60 13.08
C ASN A 456 24.74 -31.14 12.70
N SER A 457 24.48 -30.77 11.47
CA SER A 457 24.60 -29.38 11.00
C SER A 457 23.67 -28.43 11.76
N GLU A 458 22.60 -28.95 12.36
CA GLU A 458 21.65 -28.20 13.17
C GLU A 458 22.10 -28.05 14.64
N ASP A 459 23.17 -28.77 15.09
CA ASP A 459 23.75 -28.62 16.41
C ASP A 459 24.71 -27.42 16.47
N PRO A 460 24.40 -26.34 17.20
CA PRO A 460 25.24 -25.15 17.31
C PRO A 460 26.64 -25.45 17.91
N ASN A 461 26.80 -26.53 18.65
CA ASN A 461 28.09 -26.95 19.24
C ASN A 461 29.13 -27.30 18.16
N ASN A 462 28.73 -27.57 16.93
CA ASN A 462 29.63 -27.84 15.81
C ASN A 462 30.19 -26.57 15.16
N TYR A 463 29.82 -25.39 15.70
CA TYR A 463 30.20 -24.11 15.13
C TYR A 463 31.14 -23.31 16.03
N LYS A 464 31.78 -22.31 15.42
CA LYS A 464 32.55 -21.26 16.07
C LYS A 464 31.98 -19.91 15.73
N LEU A 465 32.05 -18.98 16.66
CA LEU A 465 31.64 -17.58 16.42
C LEU A 465 32.50 -16.98 15.31
N ASN A 466 31.83 -16.39 14.29
CA ASN A 466 32.48 -15.68 13.21
C ASN A 466 32.40 -14.17 13.39
N SER A 467 31.18 -13.65 13.69
CA SER A 467 30.98 -12.25 13.99
C SER A 467 29.72 -12.06 14.83
N PHE A 468 29.71 -10.99 15.60
CA PHE A 468 28.58 -10.47 16.34
C PHE A 468 28.31 -9.03 15.89
N ALA A 469 27.07 -8.71 15.52
CA ALA A 469 26.61 -7.36 15.24
C ALA A 469 25.58 -6.94 16.29
N PRO A 470 25.84 -5.87 17.05
CA PRO A 470 24.85 -5.27 17.93
C PRO A 470 23.69 -4.68 17.10
N PRO A 471 22.62 -4.23 17.76
CA PRO A 471 21.51 -3.60 17.05
C PRO A 471 21.97 -2.40 16.21
N THR A 472 21.54 -2.36 14.95
CA THR A 472 21.72 -1.20 14.07
C THR A 472 21.29 0.08 14.77
N MET A 473 22.14 1.08 14.76
CA MET A 473 21.93 2.37 15.40
C MET A 473 21.41 3.40 14.39
N GLY A 474 20.80 4.48 14.92
CA GLY A 474 20.26 5.56 14.09
C GLY A 474 18.82 5.35 13.64
N GLN A 475 18.41 6.12 12.65
CA GLN A 475 17.03 6.11 12.14
C GLN A 475 16.92 6.58 10.69
N SER A 476 15.87 6.12 10.01
CA SER A 476 15.32 6.77 8.82
C SER A 476 14.04 7.52 9.21
N ALA A 477 13.89 8.75 8.76
CA ALA A 477 12.69 9.54 9.05
C ALA A 477 12.31 10.44 7.87
N GLN A 478 11.01 10.75 7.77
CA GLN A 478 10.49 11.69 6.80
C GLN A 478 9.44 12.60 7.44
N VAL A 479 9.47 13.88 7.09
CA VAL A 479 8.48 14.89 7.46
C VAL A 479 7.93 15.55 6.19
N ASN A 480 6.60 15.56 6.05
CA ASN A 480 5.89 16.26 4.99
C ASN A 480 5.09 17.40 5.60
N LEU A 481 5.30 18.62 5.11
CA LEU A 481 4.49 19.79 5.43
C LEU A 481 3.74 20.22 4.17
N GLN A 482 2.44 20.45 4.27
CA GLN A 482 1.61 20.78 3.14
C GLN A 482 0.64 21.90 3.50
N ALA A 483 0.38 22.78 2.54
CA ALA A 483 -0.69 23.75 2.60
C ALA A 483 -1.38 23.82 1.23
N SER A 484 -2.70 23.91 1.22
CA SER A 484 -3.48 24.04 0.00
C SER A 484 -4.66 24.97 0.20
N GLY A 485 -5.14 25.53 -0.91
CA GLY A 485 -6.37 26.31 -0.95
C GLY A 485 -6.99 26.27 -2.32
N SER A 486 -8.32 26.23 -2.38
CA SER A 486 -9.05 26.35 -3.63
C SER A 486 -10.24 27.30 -3.49
N TYR A 487 -10.59 27.89 -4.59
CA TYR A 487 -11.78 28.70 -4.79
C TYR A 487 -12.58 28.14 -5.94
N SER A 488 -13.83 27.79 -5.72
CA SER A 488 -14.75 27.37 -6.77
C SER A 488 -15.95 28.31 -6.84
N ARG A 489 -16.45 28.53 -8.06
CA ARG A 489 -17.61 29.38 -8.33
C ARG A 489 -18.53 28.76 -9.34
N LEU A 490 -19.81 28.76 -9.02
CA LEU A 490 -20.86 28.43 -9.97
C LEU A 490 -21.02 29.56 -10.99
N TYR A 491 -21.26 29.20 -12.25
CA TYR A 491 -21.57 30.14 -13.31
C TYR A 491 -22.62 29.59 -14.27
N HIS A 492 -23.23 30.50 -15.05
CA HIS A 492 -24.17 30.17 -16.11
C HIS A 492 -23.66 30.72 -17.42
N PHE A 493 -23.70 29.90 -18.46
CA PHE A 493 -23.42 30.35 -19.83
C PHE A 493 -24.56 29.89 -20.74
N GLY A 494 -25.47 30.84 -21.10
CA GLY A 494 -26.74 30.50 -21.75
C GLY A 494 -27.61 29.60 -20.88
N SER A 495 -27.97 28.44 -21.39
CA SER A 495 -28.70 27.37 -20.66
C SER A 495 -27.80 26.40 -19.88
N HIS A 496 -26.47 26.57 -20.01
CA HIS A 496 -25.52 25.64 -19.39
C HIS A 496 -25.08 26.11 -18.00
N PHE A 497 -25.05 25.18 -17.06
CA PHE A 497 -24.50 25.39 -15.71
C PHE A 497 -23.09 24.89 -15.65
N GLY A 498 -22.21 25.59 -14.95
CA GLY A 498 -20.85 25.16 -14.76
C GLY A 498 -20.29 25.55 -13.39
N THR A 499 -19.17 24.97 -13.05
CA THR A 499 -18.35 25.32 -11.89
C THR A 499 -16.92 25.51 -12.36
N PHE A 500 -16.39 26.68 -12.13
CA PHE A 500 -14.99 26.98 -12.33
C PHE A 500 -14.28 26.84 -10.98
N GLU A 501 -13.14 26.18 -10.95
CA GLU A 501 -12.31 25.99 -9.77
C GLU A 501 -10.86 26.35 -10.08
N LEU A 502 -10.24 27.09 -9.18
CA LEU A 502 -8.81 27.34 -9.18
C LEU A 502 -8.23 26.99 -7.81
N GLY A 503 -7.03 26.46 -7.80
CA GLY A 503 -6.39 26.12 -6.53
C GLY A 503 -4.88 26.17 -6.61
N ALA A 504 -4.28 26.18 -5.41
CA ALA A 504 -2.84 26.12 -5.24
C ALA A 504 -2.49 25.21 -4.07
N LYS A 505 -1.35 24.55 -4.15
CA LYS A 505 -0.81 23.68 -3.12
C LYS A 505 0.71 23.84 -3.04
N ILE A 506 1.25 23.77 -1.86
CA ILE A 506 2.69 23.61 -1.62
C ILE A 506 2.91 22.38 -0.76
N ARG A 507 3.84 21.54 -1.18
CA ARG A 507 4.31 20.39 -0.42
C ARG A 507 5.82 20.53 -0.22
N ASN A 508 6.27 20.37 1.03
CA ASN A 508 7.67 20.31 1.38
C ASN A 508 7.92 19.00 2.11
N SER A 509 8.84 18.21 1.60
CA SER A 509 9.22 16.90 2.13
C SER A 509 10.70 16.92 2.49
N HIS A 510 11.02 16.44 3.68
CA HIS A 510 12.38 16.20 4.14
C HIS A 510 12.50 14.76 4.62
N LYS A 511 13.37 13.98 3.99
CA LYS A 511 13.66 12.59 4.32
C LYS A 511 15.16 12.42 4.52
N PHE A 512 15.53 11.66 5.54
CA PHE A 512 16.93 11.32 5.76
C PHE A 512 17.06 9.87 6.25
N ASP A 513 18.22 9.30 5.99
CA ASP A 513 18.71 8.06 6.58
C ASP A 513 20.05 8.33 7.25
N ASP A 514 20.10 8.05 8.56
CA ASP A 514 21.29 8.19 9.40
C ASP A 514 21.40 6.93 10.26
N THR A 515 21.81 5.84 9.59
CA THR A 515 21.95 4.53 10.22
C THR A 515 23.39 4.04 10.11
N TYR A 516 23.83 3.27 11.09
CA TYR A 516 25.13 2.61 11.05
C TYR A 516 25.11 1.28 11.80
N ASP A 517 25.96 0.40 11.37
CA ASP A 517 26.17 -0.92 11.94
C ASP A 517 27.58 -1.02 12.52
N GLU A 518 27.71 -1.81 13.58
CA GLU A 518 28.98 -2.25 14.15
C GLU A 518 29.09 -3.76 14.03
N SER A 519 30.29 -4.27 13.89
CA SER A 519 30.55 -5.71 13.84
C SER A 519 31.78 -6.04 14.66
N PHE A 520 31.69 -7.07 15.46
CA PHE A 520 32.76 -7.59 16.33
C PHE A 520 33.18 -8.97 15.86
N ALA A 521 34.43 -9.11 15.40
CA ALA A 521 35.01 -10.37 15.00
C ALA A 521 35.95 -10.88 16.11
N PRO A 522 35.86 -12.17 16.52
CA PRO A 522 36.75 -12.70 17.55
C PRO A 522 38.20 -12.75 17.04
N ASN A 523 39.17 -12.37 17.88
CA ASN A 523 40.60 -12.41 17.59
C ASN A 523 41.16 -13.83 17.55
N GLY A 524 40.39 -14.84 17.99
CA GLY A 524 40.77 -16.26 18.02
C GLY A 524 39.59 -17.19 17.74
N LYS A 525 39.86 -18.50 17.83
CA LYS A 525 38.81 -19.51 17.64
C LYS A 525 37.91 -19.57 18.89
N THR A 526 36.70 -19.09 18.80
CA THR A 526 35.69 -19.12 19.88
C THR A 526 34.63 -20.17 19.53
N LEU A 527 34.73 -21.35 20.14
CA LEU A 527 33.83 -22.49 19.90
C LEU A 527 32.51 -22.30 20.69
N VAL A 528 31.37 -22.56 20.07
CA VAL A 528 30.08 -22.57 20.77
C VAL A 528 30.08 -23.65 21.87
N SER A 529 30.63 -24.83 21.62
CA SER A 529 30.74 -25.92 22.59
C SER A 529 31.52 -25.58 23.86
N ALA A 530 32.36 -24.53 23.83
CA ALA A 530 33.06 -24.02 25.02
C ALA A 530 32.18 -23.04 25.84
N HIS A 531 31.01 -22.69 25.36
CA HIS A 531 30.11 -21.67 25.91
C HIS A 531 28.69 -22.23 26.06
N PRO A 532 28.45 -23.24 26.88
CA PRO A 532 27.10 -23.79 27.08
C PRO A 532 26.11 -22.77 27.67
N GLU A 533 26.61 -21.69 28.27
CA GLU A 533 25.81 -20.57 28.72
C GLU A 533 25.15 -19.81 27.60
N TRP A 534 25.55 -19.96 26.34
CA TRP A 534 24.92 -19.32 25.16
C TRP A 534 23.70 -20.08 24.70
N ASP A 535 23.49 -21.31 25.10
CA ASP A 535 22.32 -22.08 24.67
C ASP A 535 21.02 -21.44 25.10
N SER A 536 20.05 -21.43 24.19
CA SER A 536 18.66 -21.12 24.48
C SER A 536 17.89 -22.41 24.73
N ASP A 537 16.76 -22.31 25.44
CA ASP A 537 15.86 -23.46 25.64
C ASP A 537 14.97 -23.74 24.41
N PHE A 538 15.21 -23.02 23.30
CA PHE A 538 14.37 -23.13 22.10
C PHE A 538 14.76 -24.31 21.24
N THR A 539 13.76 -25.12 20.91
CA THR A 539 13.82 -26.20 19.91
C THR A 539 12.51 -26.26 19.15
N ASP A 540 12.55 -26.49 17.86
CA ASP A 540 11.42 -26.89 17.04
C ASP A 540 11.69 -28.22 16.34
N PRO A 541 11.32 -29.36 16.95
CA PRO A 541 11.57 -30.69 16.41
C PRO A 541 10.62 -31.05 15.26
N ASN A 542 9.65 -30.22 14.98
CA ASN A 542 8.64 -30.44 13.94
C ASN A 542 8.66 -29.38 12.84
N TYR A 543 9.78 -28.68 12.71
CA TYR A 543 9.92 -27.60 11.75
C TYR A 543 9.59 -28.07 10.32
N TYR A 544 8.86 -27.22 9.58
CA TYR A 544 8.44 -27.47 8.21
C TYR A 544 7.71 -28.80 8.03
N ASP A 545 6.64 -29.02 8.85
CA ASP A 545 5.84 -30.26 8.93
C ASP A 545 6.68 -31.51 9.21
N LYS A 546 7.58 -31.45 10.17
CA LYS A 546 8.48 -32.53 10.62
C LYS A 546 9.55 -32.93 9.61
N THR A 547 9.85 -32.07 8.65
CA THR A 547 10.93 -32.31 7.69
C THR A 547 12.28 -32.07 8.32
N TYR A 548 12.39 -31.05 9.19
CA TYR A 548 13.62 -30.66 9.85
C TYR A 548 13.44 -30.57 11.36
N HIS A 549 14.55 -30.57 12.07
CA HIS A 549 14.65 -30.29 13.49
C HIS A 549 15.52 -29.05 13.68
N VAL A 550 15.00 -28.03 14.33
CA VAL A 550 15.75 -26.81 14.65
C VAL A 550 15.99 -26.72 16.13
N GLY A 551 17.22 -26.56 16.52
CA GLY A 551 17.64 -26.38 17.91
C GLY A 551 18.25 -27.62 18.57
N PRO A 552 18.86 -27.43 19.77
CA PRO A 552 18.96 -26.16 20.51
C PRO A 552 19.69 -25.09 19.71
N VAL A 553 19.37 -23.82 19.96
CA VAL A 553 19.98 -22.68 19.30
C VAL A 553 20.62 -21.72 20.32
N THR A 554 21.50 -20.85 19.87
CA THR A 554 22.13 -19.84 20.74
C THR A 554 21.16 -18.67 21.04
N ASP A 555 21.34 -18.07 22.23
CA ASP A 555 20.61 -16.88 22.65
C ASP A 555 21.43 -15.60 22.35
N TYR A 556 20.85 -14.71 21.56
CA TYR A 556 21.49 -13.47 21.14
C TYR A 556 21.97 -12.60 22.33
N ASN A 557 21.15 -12.44 23.38
CA ASN A 557 21.47 -11.57 24.52
C ASN A 557 22.61 -12.16 25.37
N LYS A 558 22.70 -13.50 25.47
CA LYS A 558 23.78 -14.17 26.18
C LYS A 558 25.10 -13.98 25.45
N VAL A 559 25.13 -14.15 24.12
CA VAL A 559 26.31 -13.86 23.28
C VAL A 559 26.69 -12.38 23.35
N GLN A 560 25.72 -11.46 23.26
CA GLN A 560 25.94 -10.02 23.42
C GLN A 560 26.60 -9.68 24.76
N SER A 561 26.12 -10.29 25.84
CA SER A 561 26.68 -10.09 27.19
C SER A 561 28.13 -10.56 27.26
N TYR A 562 28.46 -11.67 26.62
CA TYR A 562 29.84 -12.19 26.54
C TYR A 562 30.73 -11.22 25.77
N VAL A 563 30.33 -10.77 24.57
CA VAL A 563 31.10 -9.82 23.75
C VAL A 563 31.37 -8.54 24.55
N ASN A 564 30.32 -7.98 25.18
CA ASN A 564 30.43 -6.76 25.97
C ASN A 564 31.34 -6.89 27.21
N SER A 565 31.39 -8.09 27.82
CA SER A 565 32.21 -8.35 28.97
C SER A 565 33.68 -8.65 28.65
N ASN A 566 33.95 -8.96 27.37
CA ASN A 566 35.29 -9.37 26.91
C ASN A 566 35.76 -8.58 25.67
N PRO A 567 35.71 -7.22 25.69
CA PRO A 567 35.99 -6.43 24.47
C PRO A 567 37.39 -6.65 23.88
N GLY A 568 38.38 -7.00 24.71
CA GLY A 568 39.73 -7.27 24.25
C GLY A 568 39.90 -8.57 23.43
N LEU A 569 38.89 -9.43 23.42
CA LEU A 569 38.89 -10.66 22.61
C LEU A 569 38.32 -10.43 21.19
N PHE A 570 37.89 -9.21 20.88
CA PHE A 570 37.22 -8.88 19.61
C PHE A 570 37.88 -7.70 18.92
N THR A 571 37.85 -7.72 17.59
CA THR A 571 38.15 -6.56 16.74
C THR A 571 36.83 -5.97 16.23
N MET A 572 36.63 -4.68 16.51
CA MET A 572 35.45 -3.94 16.04
C MET A 572 35.68 -3.37 14.65
N SER A 573 34.65 -3.38 13.82
CA SER A 573 34.56 -2.69 12.53
C SER A 573 33.18 -2.02 12.38
N GLY A 574 33.08 -1.05 11.48
CA GLY A 574 31.88 -0.25 11.31
C GLY A 574 31.85 0.96 12.24
N GLY A 575 30.68 1.50 12.49
CA GLY A 575 30.44 2.65 13.37
C GLY A 575 29.84 3.88 12.64
N PRO A 576 29.68 5.01 13.34
CA PRO A 576 29.08 6.21 12.76
C PRO A 576 29.84 6.72 11.52
N GLY A 577 29.08 7.11 10.48
CA GLY A 577 29.63 7.71 9.25
C GLY A 577 30.24 6.72 8.26
N VAL A 578 30.08 5.41 8.46
CA VAL A 578 30.60 4.37 7.54
C VAL A 578 29.54 3.83 6.57
N ASN A 579 28.25 4.11 6.81
CA ASN A 579 27.18 3.64 5.92
C ASN A 579 27.05 4.56 4.69
N ALA A 580 27.57 4.10 3.55
CA ALA A 580 27.53 4.83 2.28
C ALA A 580 26.10 5.07 1.73
N ASN A 581 25.10 4.35 2.24
CA ASN A 581 23.70 4.50 1.82
C ASN A 581 22.98 5.63 2.56
N ASN A 582 23.60 6.27 3.55
CA ASN A 582 23.00 7.39 4.26
C ASN A 582 22.84 8.60 3.34
N TYR A 583 21.72 9.32 3.52
CA TYR A 583 21.40 10.48 2.70
C TYR A 583 20.51 11.48 3.44
N ASP A 584 20.51 12.72 2.96
CA ASP A 584 19.53 13.77 3.27
C ASP A 584 18.86 14.22 1.97
N PHE A 585 17.53 14.26 1.95
CA PHE A 585 16.70 14.50 0.79
C PHE A 585 15.64 15.55 1.10
N VAL A 586 15.64 16.65 0.37
CA VAL A 586 14.63 17.71 0.46
C VAL A 586 13.96 17.90 -0.89
N GLU A 587 12.62 17.83 -0.90
CA GLU A 587 11.82 18.05 -2.09
C GLU A 587 10.72 19.08 -1.80
N ARG A 588 10.60 20.10 -2.66
CA ARG A 588 9.57 21.14 -2.59
C ARG A 588 8.78 21.17 -3.89
N ILE A 589 7.45 21.12 -3.77
CA ILE A 589 6.56 21.06 -4.92
C ILE A 589 5.45 22.11 -4.74
N PRO A 590 5.67 23.37 -5.19
CA PRO A 590 4.57 24.28 -5.43
C PRO A 590 3.77 23.82 -6.66
N ALA A 591 2.44 23.86 -6.54
CA ALA A 591 1.51 23.46 -7.57
C ALA A 591 0.36 24.46 -7.69
N GLY A 592 -0.19 24.57 -8.89
CA GLY A 592 -1.41 25.31 -9.15
C GLY A 592 -2.27 24.59 -10.17
N TYR A 593 -3.60 24.80 -10.12
CA TYR A 593 -4.50 24.19 -11.09
C TYR A 593 -5.70 25.06 -11.42
N LEU A 594 -6.26 24.80 -12.61
CA LEU A 594 -7.54 25.30 -13.07
C LEU A 594 -8.40 24.11 -13.45
N MET A 595 -9.66 24.12 -13.06
CA MET A 595 -10.62 23.07 -13.41
C MET A 595 -11.97 23.69 -13.76
N ASN A 596 -12.63 23.12 -14.74
CA ASN A 596 -13.97 23.54 -15.16
C ASN A 596 -14.87 22.32 -15.32
N THR A 597 -16.01 22.34 -14.65
CA THR A 597 -17.09 21.37 -14.82
C THR A 597 -18.26 22.07 -15.49
N ILE A 598 -18.77 21.54 -16.60
CA ILE A 598 -19.90 22.13 -17.34
C ILE A 598 -20.89 21.03 -17.75
N GLU A 599 -22.16 21.33 -17.61
CA GLU A 599 -23.28 20.54 -18.15
C GLU A 599 -23.51 20.97 -19.62
N LEU A 600 -22.99 20.18 -20.57
CA LEU A 600 -23.15 20.42 -22.01
C LEU A 600 -24.58 20.13 -22.49
N ALA A 601 -25.26 19.19 -21.83
CA ALA A 601 -26.65 18.82 -22.04
C ALA A 601 -27.20 18.19 -20.76
N SER A 602 -28.51 17.94 -20.68
CA SER A 602 -29.13 17.30 -19.49
C SER A 602 -28.54 15.92 -19.14
N ARG A 603 -27.87 15.25 -20.09
CA ARG A 603 -27.24 13.92 -19.92
C ARG A 603 -25.74 13.95 -20.09
N VAL A 604 -25.13 15.09 -20.40
CA VAL A 604 -23.70 15.18 -20.74
C VAL A 604 -23.02 16.19 -19.87
N ARG A 605 -22.10 15.72 -19.06
CA ARG A 605 -21.24 16.54 -18.19
C ARG A 605 -19.79 16.38 -18.62
N LEU A 606 -19.09 17.50 -18.76
CA LEU A 606 -17.67 17.56 -19.07
C LEU A 606 -16.90 18.22 -17.93
N VAL A 607 -15.85 17.58 -17.47
CA VAL A 607 -14.87 18.14 -16.54
C VAL A 607 -13.54 18.26 -17.28
N THR A 608 -12.92 19.43 -17.28
CA THR A 608 -11.59 19.64 -17.85
C THR A 608 -10.71 20.32 -16.82
N GLY A 609 -9.44 20.00 -16.83
CA GLY A 609 -8.50 20.57 -15.87
C GLY A 609 -7.08 20.64 -16.41
N LEU A 610 -6.31 21.56 -15.86
CA LEU A 610 -4.89 21.72 -16.12
C LEU A 610 -4.19 21.99 -14.80
N ARG A 611 -3.19 21.18 -14.50
CA ARG A 611 -2.36 21.30 -13.31
C ARG A 611 -0.91 21.55 -13.69
N PHE A 612 -0.25 22.38 -12.91
CA PHE A 612 1.17 22.70 -13.02
C PHE A 612 1.84 22.32 -11.69
N GLU A 613 2.94 21.57 -11.75
CA GLU A 613 3.77 21.26 -10.59
C GLU A 613 5.23 21.60 -10.90
N ALA A 614 5.84 22.43 -10.06
CA ALA A 614 7.27 22.70 -10.14
C ALA A 614 7.97 21.89 -9.02
N THR A 615 8.90 21.04 -9.39
CA THR A 615 9.65 20.22 -8.42
C THR A 615 11.04 20.80 -8.24
N HIS A 616 11.42 21.07 -6.98
CA HIS A 616 12.75 21.48 -6.56
C HIS A 616 13.33 20.39 -5.66
N LEU A 617 14.38 19.74 -6.12
CA LEU A 617 15.03 18.62 -5.45
C LEU A 617 16.43 19.03 -5.00
N SER A 618 16.80 18.67 -3.76
CA SER A 618 18.15 18.76 -3.21
C SER A 618 18.47 17.52 -2.40
N THR A 619 19.61 16.90 -2.69
CA THR A 619 20.11 15.72 -1.98
C THR A 619 21.52 15.97 -1.46
N LEU A 620 21.83 15.37 -0.32
CA LEU A 620 23.18 15.22 0.19
C LEU A 620 23.48 13.74 0.36
N SER A 621 24.65 13.31 -0.05
CA SER A 621 25.15 11.96 0.12
C SER A 621 26.67 11.99 0.33
N TYR A 622 27.31 10.85 0.39
CA TYR A 622 28.76 10.78 0.36
C TYR A 622 29.28 11.18 -1.02
N ASP A 623 30.44 11.86 -1.04
CA ASP A 623 31.08 12.24 -2.31
C ASP A 623 31.67 11.01 -3.00
N PRO A 624 31.18 10.65 -4.19
CA PRO A 624 31.62 9.47 -4.90
C PRO A 624 33.07 9.57 -5.43
N ASN A 625 33.65 10.76 -5.45
CA ASN A 625 35.00 11.00 -5.99
C ASN A 625 36.08 10.97 -4.91
N LEU A 626 35.73 10.84 -3.62
CA LEU A 626 36.68 10.80 -2.52
C LEU A 626 37.05 9.37 -2.12
N THR A 627 38.34 9.15 -1.91
CA THR A 627 38.86 7.85 -1.44
C THR A 627 39.82 8.09 -0.27
N PRO A 628 39.58 7.53 0.91
CA PRO A 628 38.42 6.69 1.30
C PRO A 628 37.12 7.49 1.35
N ALA A 629 35.98 6.77 1.34
CA ALA A 629 34.67 7.41 1.46
C ALA A 629 34.61 8.31 2.71
N PRO A 630 34.11 9.57 2.59
CA PRO A 630 34.04 10.49 3.70
C PRO A 630 33.04 10.02 4.76
N SER A 631 33.30 10.37 6.03
CA SER A 631 32.42 10.09 7.15
C SER A 631 31.22 11.07 7.27
N THR A 632 31.09 12.03 6.36
CA THR A 632 30.02 13.04 6.39
C THR A 632 29.42 13.20 5.00
N LEU A 633 28.11 13.53 4.95
CA LEU A 633 27.40 13.79 3.70
C LEU A 633 27.85 15.14 3.11
N THR A 634 28.65 15.09 2.05
CA THR A 634 29.24 16.28 1.43
C THR A 634 28.85 16.48 -0.03
N PHE A 635 28.49 15.40 -0.73
CA PHE A 635 28.09 15.47 -2.12
C PHE A 635 26.66 16.00 -2.25
N LYS A 636 26.54 17.17 -2.91
CA LYS A 636 25.24 17.80 -3.16
C LYS A 636 24.82 17.54 -4.60
N ALA A 637 23.60 17.01 -4.77
CA ALA A 637 22.96 16.86 -6.06
C ALA A 637 21.52 17.39 -6.00
N GLY A 638 20.85 17.49 -7.13
CA GLY A 638 19.47 17.90 -7.23
C GLY A 638 19.13 18.49 -8.59
N GLY A 639 17.89 18.92 -8.76
CA GLY A 639 17.40 19.47 -10.01
C GLY A 639 16.04 20.15 -9.86
N ASP A 640 15.71 20.93 -10.87
CA ASP A 640 14.44 21.65 -10.96
C ASP A 640 13.73 21.27 -12.26
N TYR A 641 12.44 21.02 -12.21
CA TYR A 641 11.62 20.77 -13.39
C TYR A 641 10.18 21.21 -13.19
N LEU A 642 9.49 21.46 -14.31
CA LEU A 642 8.08 21.89 -14.36
C LEU A 642 7.27 20.88 -15.16
N ASP A 643 6.18 20.41 -14.56
CA ASP A 643 5.24 19.49 -15.18
C ASP A 643 3.93 20.16 -15.52
N VAL A 644 3.38 19.81 -16.69
CA VAL A 644 2.08 20.23 -17.18
C VAL A 644 1.20 19.01 -17.37
N LEU A 645 0.08 18.98 -16.65
CA LEU A 645 -0.72 17.78 -16.41
C LEU A 645 -2.19 18.05 -16.75
N PRO A 646 -2.58 17.86 -18.01
CA PRO A 646 -3.97 17.99 -18.44
C PRO A 646 -4.82 16.81 -18.01
N SER A 647 -6.13 17.07 -17.79
CA SER A 647 -7.14 16.06 -17.53
C SER A 647 -8.48 16.43 -18.16
N ALA A 648 -9.24 15.41 -18.56
CA ALA A 648 -10.60 15.56 -19.06
C ALA A 648 -11.45 14.34 -18.69
N SER A 649 -12.69 14.57 -18.26
CA SER A 649 -13.65 13.50 -17.96
C SER A 649 -15.00 13.86 -18.57
N LEU A 650 -15.52 12.98 -19.40
CA LEU A 650 -16.85 13.07 -19.98
C LEU A 650 -17.75 12.03 -19.34
N ARG A 651 -18.85 12.47 -18.73
CA ARG A 651 -19.90 11.60 -18.20
C ARG A 651 -21.15 11.73 -19.07
N PHE A 652 -21.65 10.60 -19.52
CA PHE A 652 -22.89 10.49 -20.28
C PHE A 652 -23.90 9.64 -19.50
N ALA A 653 -25.00 10.24 -19.03
CA ALA A 653 -26.10 9.52 -18.41
C ALA A 653 -26.88 8.78 -19.50
N VAL A 654 -26.66 7.46 -19.63
CA VAL A 654 -27.35 6.60 -20.63
C VAL A 654 -28.85 6.56 -20.31
N ASP A 655 -29.16 6.29 -19.06
CA ASP A 655 -30.50 6.41 -18.46
C ASP A 655 -30.39 6.88 -16.99
N LYS A 656 -31.49 6.83 -16.24
CA LYS A 656 -31.51 7.28 -14.84
C LYS A 656 -30.65 6.45 -13.89
N ASP A 657 -30.36 5.21 -14.26
CA ASP A 657 -29.65 4.22 -13.43
C ASP A 657 -28.27 3.84 -14.03
N SER A 658 -27.89 4.41 -15.18
CA SER A 658 -26.68 4.02 -15.93
C SER A 658 -25.91 5.22 -16.43
N ASP A 659 -24.59 5.18 -16.24
CA ASP A 659 -23.62 6.17 -16.71
C ASP A 659 -22.51 5.51 -17.56
N LEU A 660 -22.06 6.24 -18.56
CA LEU A 660 -20.82 5.97 -19.30
C LEU A 660 -19.84 7.11 -19.01
N ARG A 661 -18.64 6.77 -18.59
CA ARG A 661 -17.54 7.71 -18.35
C ARG A 661 -16.40 7.47 -19.31
N VAL A 662 -15.86 8.52 -19.89
CA VAL A 662 -14.61 8.50 -20.68
C VAL A 662 -13.66 9.48 -20.03
N VAL A 663 -12.51 9.01 -19.61
CA VAL A 663 -11.57 9.83 -18.82
C VAL A 663 -10.19 9.78 -19.44
N TYR A 664 -9.56 10.95 -19.52
CA TYR A 664 -8.16 11.14 -19.83
C TYR A 664 -7.48 11.89 -18.70
N GLY A 665 -6.28 11.46 -18.31
CA GLY A 665 -5.47 12.19 -17.34
C GLY A 665 -3.99 11.88 -17.48
N ARG A 666 -3.15 12.92 -17.44
CA ARG A 666 -1.70 12.76 -17.39
C ARG A 666 -1.24 12.76 -15.92
N GLY A 667 -0.50 11.72 -15.54
CA GLY A 667 0.11 11.57 -14.23
C GLY A 667 1.61 11.39 -14.30
N LEU A 668 2.26 11.44 -13.15
CA LEU A 668 3.69 11.18 -13.03
C LEU A 668 3.99 10.31 -11.80
N ALA A 669 5.20 9.74 -11.78
CA ALA A 669 5.78 9.13 -10.60
C ALA A 669 7.23 9.61 -10.47
N ARG A 670 7.56 10.16 -9.31
CA ARG A 670 8.90 10.67 -9.02
C ARG A 670 9.82 9.53 -8.58
N PRO A 671 11.15 9.61 -8.89
CA PRO A 671 12.12 8.62 -8.43
C PRO A 671 12.11 8.48 -6.91
N ASN A 672 12.50 7.32 -6.41
CA ASN A 672 12.70 7.14 -4.97
C ASN A 672 13.82 8.05 -4.44
N PRO A 673 13.78 8.43 -3.17
CA PRO A 673 14.81 9.28 -2.56
C PRO A 673 16.23 8.72 -2.69
N GLN A 674 16.41 7.42 -2.49
CA GLN A 674 17.73 6.78 -2.60
C GLN A 674 18.22 6.70 -4.04
N ASP A 675 17.33 6.49 -5.00
CA ASP A 675 17.68 6.37 -6.43
C ASP A 675 18.30 7.66 -7.00
N VAL A 676 17.92 8.82 -6.46
CA VAL A 676 18.42 10.15 -6.90
C VAL A 676 19.60 10.66 -6.06
N THR A 677 20.05 9.92 -5.06
CA THR A 677 21.27 10.26 -4.32
C THR A 677 22.47 9.74 -5.09
N ALA A 678 23.59 10.40 -5.01
CA ALA A 678 24.83 9.88 -5.56
C ALA A 678 25.54 8.93 -4.56
N ALA A 679 24.78 8.10 -3.89
CA ALA A 679 25.31 7.10 -2.98
C ALA A 679 26.26 6.17 -3.75
N VAL A 680 27.50 6.03 -3.27
CA VAL A 680 28.50 5.13 -3.83
C VAL A 680 28.72 3.99 -2.87
N GLY A 681 28.18 2.83 -3.22
CA GLY A 681 28.39 1.60 -2.44
C GLY A 681 29.83 1.12 -2.53
N GLN A 682 30.33 0.46 -1.49
CA GLN A 682 31.52 -0.39 -1.57
C GLN A 682 31.13 -1.66 -2.35
N PRO A 683 31.96 -2.10 -3.30
CA PRO A 683 31.64 -3.32 -4.05
C PRO A 683 31.75 -4.55 -3.15
N ASP A 684 30.81 -5.46 -3.32
CA ASP A 684 30.93 -6.80 -2.76
C ASP A 684 31.94 -7.60 -3.62
N VAL A 685 33.12 -7.73 -3.10
CA VAL A 685 34.24 -8.47 -3.76
C VAL A 685 34.20 -9.98 -3.47
N SER A 686 33.20 -10.46 -2.72
CA SER A 686 33.03 -11.91 -2.51
C SER A 686 32.44 -12.61 -3.75
N THR A 687 31.87 -11.83 -4.68
CA THR A 687 31.35 -12.29 -5.96
C THR A 687 32.35 -12.04 -7.11
N THR A 688 32.24 -12.82 -8.18
CA THR A 688 33.02 -12.60 -9.41
C THR A 688 32.09 -12.57 -10.62
N PRO A 689 31.86 -11.38 -11.23
CA PRO A 689 32.45 -10.06 -10.93
C PRO A 689 32.02 -9.53 -9.58
N ALA A 690 32.77 -8.59 -9.01
CA ALA A 690 32.31 -7.83 -7.85
C ALA A 690 31.03 -7.07 -8.21
N THR A 691 30.10 -6.89 -7.26
CA THR A 691 28.83 -6.22 -7.50
C THR A 691 28.67 -4.96 -6.65
N VAL A 692 28.07 -3.91 -7.21
CA VAL A 692 27.78 -2.68 -6.49
C VAL A 692 26.51 -2.00 -7.02
N SER A 693 25.73 -1.41 -6.11
CA SER A 693 24.61 -0.55 -6.46
C SER A 693 24.94 0.91 -6.15
N ILE A 694 24.61 1.80 -7.09
CA ILE A 694 24.81 3.24 -6.96
C ILE A 694 23.51 3.98 -7.29
N GLY A 695 23.37 5.24 -6.84
CA GLY A 695 22.25 6.09 -7.21
C GLY A 695 22.56 6.94 -8.47
N ASN A 696 21.52 7.58 -9.04
CA ASN A 696 21.62 8.43 -10.21
C ASN A 696 20.90 9.78 -9.99
N PRO A 697 21.65 10.85 -9.70
CA PRO A 697 21.07 12.19 -9.50
C PRO A 697 20.38 12.79 -10.72
N ASN A 698 20.60 12.23 -11.93
CA ASN A 698 20.04 12.73 -13.18
C ASN A 698 18.68 12.11 -13.54
N LEU A 699 18.12 11.27 -12.68
CA LEU A 699 16.82 10.65 -12.90
C LEU A 699 15.71 11.69 -13.05
N LYS A 700 14.84 11.44 -14.01
CA LYS A 700 13.61 12.19 -14.26
C LYS A 700 12.39 11.41 -13.76
N ALA A 701 11.28 12.11 -13.57
CA ALA A 701 10.01 11.47 -13.30
C ALA A 701 9.59 10.56 -14.48
N GLU A 702 8.88 9.50 -14.17
CA GLU A 702 8.11 8.71 -15.12
C GLU A 702 6.78 9.41 -15.39
N TYR A 703 6.27 9.34 -16.60
CA TYR A 703 4.99 9.94 -16.97
C TYR A 703 4.06 8.90 -17.55
N ALA A 704 2.76 9.05 -17.32
CA ALA A 704 1.76 8.24 -17.99
C ALA A 704 0.62 9.08 -18.54
N ASN A 705 0.20 8.78 -19.78
CA ASN A 705 -1.09 9.16 -20.31
C ASN A 705 -2.09 8.04 -20.05
N ASN A 706 -3.12 8.34 -19.26
CA ASN A 706 -4.13 7.37 -18.85
C ASN A 706 -5.42 7.62 -19.61
N TYR A 707 -6.00 6.58 -20.19
CA TYR A 707 -7.26 6.59 -20.93
C TYR A 707 -8.18 5.53 -20.33
N ASP A 708 -9.40 5.92 -19.99
CA ASP A 708 -10.36 5.06 -19.31
C ASP A 708 -11.74 5.17 -19.96
N ILE A 709 -12.42 4.05 -20.06
CA ILE A 709 -13.85 3.97 -20.38
C ILE A 709 -14.50 3.10 -19.32
N LEU A 710 -15.54 3.61 -18.64
CA LEU A 710 -16.24 2.90 -17.60
C LEU A 710 -17.75 3.01 -17.81
N TYR A 711 -18.42 1.89 -17.87
CA TYR A 711 -19.87 1.78 -17.79
C TYR A 711 -20.27 1.37 -16.37
N GLU A 712 -21.23 2.08 -15.80
CA GLU A 712 -21.78 1.84 -14.47
C GLU A 712 -23.29 1.71 -14.54
N ARG A 713 -23.86 0.73 -13.85
CA ARG A 713 -25.31 0.58 -13.71
C ARG A 713 -25.68 0.24 -12.27
N SER A 714 -26.52 1.07 -11.69
CA SER A 714 -27.12 0.79 -10.39
C SER A 714 -28.40 -0.03 -10.53
N PHE A 715 -28.63 -0.91 -9.58
CA PHE A 715 -29.84 -1.71 -9.48
C PHE A 715 -30.54 -1.46 -8.16
N LYS A 716 -31.82 -1.76 -8.10
CA LYS A 716 -32.57 -1.76 -6.83
C LYS A 716 -31.86 -2.67 -5.81
N ASN A 717 -32.07 -2.42 -4.51
CA ASN A 717 -31.52 -3.19 -3.40
C ASN A 717 -29.97 -3.18 -3.31
N SER A 718 -29.39 -2.00 -3.44
CA SER A 718 -27.93 -1.77 -3.32
C SER A 718 -27.11 -2.62 -4.31
N GLY A 719 -27.58 -2.71 -5.55
CA GLY A 719 -26.87 -3.37 -6.63
C GLY A 719 -26.04 -2.38 -7.47
N LEU A 720 -24.85 -2.81 -7.92
CA LEU A 720 -23.97 -2.07 -8.81
C LEU A 720 -23.26 -3.04 -9.75
N LEU A 721 -23.29 -2.74 -11.04
CA LEU A 721 -22.44 -3.35 -12.07
C LEU A 721 -21.50 -2.25 -12.60
N GLN A 722 -20.24 -2.56 -12.66
CA GLN A 722 -19.19 -1.75 -13.29
C GLN A 722 -18.47 -2.60 -14.32
N ALA A 723 -18.23 -2.05 -15.51
CA ALA A 723 -17.42 -2.69 -16.55
C ALA A 723 -16.57 -1.61 -17.22
N GLY A 724 -15.27 -1.77 -17.21
CA GLY A 724 -14.33 -0.77 -17.69
C GLY A 724 -13.18 -1.34 -18.49
N TYR A 725 -12.61 -0.50 -19.33
CA TYR A 725 -11.33 -0.71 -20.00
C TYR A 725 -10.40 0.47 -19.69
N PHE A 726 -9.15 0.18 -19.44
CA PHE A 726 -8.12 1.19 -19.23
C PHE A 726 -6.88 0.92 -20.08
N TYR A 727 -6.21 2.00 -20.47
CA TYR A 727 -4.92 1.99 -21.16
C TYR A 727 -4.01 3.07 -20.56
N LYS A 728 -2.77 2.70 -20.23
CA LYS A 728 -1.74 3.61 -19.70
C LYS A 728 -0.51 3.51 -20.60
N ASP A 729 -0.11 4.66 -21.16
CA ASP A 729 1.12 4.81 -21.95
C ASP A 729 2.18 5.48 -21.07
N ILE A 730 3.21 4.71 -20.68
CA ILE A 730 4.24 5.10 -19.71
C ILE A 730 5.52 5.45 -20.47
N SER A 731 6.01 6.66 -20.25
CA SER A 731 7.27 7.15 -20.77
C SER A 731 8.29 7.38 -19.68
N ASN A 732 9.56 7.17 -19.99
CA ASN A 732 10.70 7.25 -19.09
C ASN A 732 10.61 6.32 -17.85
N PRO A 733 10.20 5.05 -17.99
CA PRO A 733 10.20 4.16 -16.83
C PRO A 733 11.61 4.10 -16.21
N ILE A 734 11.64 4.03 -14.87
CA ILE A 734 12.90 3.87 -14.13
C ILE A 734 13.18 2.38 -13.99
N VAL A 735 14.30 1.96 -14.55
CA VAL A 735 14.78 0.57 -14.50
C VAL A 735 16.20 0.56 -13.96
N THR A 736 16.63 -0.55 -13.38
CA THR A 736 18.03 -0.73 -12.97
C THR A 736 18.84 -1.27 -14.14
N LEU A 737 19.75 -0.46 -14.67
CA LEU A 737 20.71 -0.89 -15.67
C LEU A 737 21.96 -1.41 -15.00
N ARG A 738 22.53 -2.49 -15.54
CA ARG A 738 23.78 -3.09 -15.07
C ARG A 738 24.88 -2.90 -16.11
N THR A 739 25.99 -2.37 -15.65
CA THR A 739 27.17 -2.12 -16.51
C THR A 739 28.39 -2.76 -15.90
N LEU A 740 29.07 -3.63 -16.67
CA LEU A 740 30.33 -4.19 -16.27
C LEU A 740 31.45 -3.23 -16.57
N THR A 741 32.31 -2.94 -15.60
CA THR A 741 33.47 -2.04 -15.76
C THR A 741 34.66 -2.54 -14.95
N ASN A 742 35.89 -2.27 -15.45
CA ASN A 742 37.13 -2.46 -14.71
C ASN A 742 37.62 -1.17 -14.02
N ASN A 743 36.89 -0.08 -14.20
CA ASN A 743 37.30 1.24 -13.72
C ASN A 743 36.40 1.75 -12.60
N TYR A 744 35.77 0.82 -11.84
CA TYR A 744 34.99 1.28 -10.70
C TYR A 744 35.90 1.88 -9.64
N LEU A 745 35.50 3.01 -9.08
CA LEU A 745 36.33 3.84 -8.19
C LEU A 745 36.92 3.06 -7.01
N TYR A 746 36.17 2.16 -6.39
CA TYR A 746 36.59 1.39 -5.22
C TYR A 746 37.06 -0.04 -5.55
N ASN A 747 37.15 -0.38 -6.84
CA ASN A 747 37.70 -1.67 -7.31
C ASN A 747 38.41 -1.50 -8.65
N PRO A 748 39.43 -0.59 -8.73
CA PRO A 748 40.08 -0.27 -9.97
C PRO A 748 40.91 -1.46 -10.46
N GLY A 749 40.80 -1.79 -11.75
CA GLY A 749 41.51 -2.89 -12.40
C GLY A 749 40.88 -4.26 -12.24
N ALA A 750 39.77 -4.38 -11.51
CA ALA A 750 39.03 -5.62 -11.37
C ALA A 750 37.59 -5.49 -11.91
N PRO A 751 37.02 -6.56 -12.50
CA PRO A 751 35.65 -6.53 -13.03
C PRO A 751 34.63 -6.26 -11.93
N THR A 752 33.84 -5.19 -12.15
CA THR A 752 32.76 -4.78 -11.23
C THR A 752 31.49 -4.58 -12.01
N LEU A 753 30.42 -5.25 -11.62
CA LEU A 753 29.07 -5.08 -12.14
C LEU A 753 28.37 -3.96 -11.35
N VAL A 754 28.20 -2.83 -12.00
CA VAL A 754 27.57 -1.63 -11.44
C VAL A 754 26.07 -1.63 -11.79
N SER A 755 25.20 -1.62 -10.79
CA SER A 755 23.75 -1.48 -10.91
C SER A 755 23.37 -0.03 -10.62
N GLU A 756 22.75 0.65 -11.60
CA GLU A 756 22.37 2.07 -11.52
C GLU A 756 20.92 2.27 -12.00
N PRO A 757 20.04 2.95 -11.21
CA PRO A 757 18.71 3.30 -11.69
C PRO A 757 18.80 4.32 -12.84
N SER A 758 18.07 4.07 -13.93
CA SER A 758 18.11 4.88 -15.15
C SER A 758 16.73 4.98 -15.77
N ASN A 759 16.43 6.12 -16.41
CA ASN A 759 15.25 6.24 -17.26
C ASN A 759 15.53 5.55 -18.60
N ALA A 760 14.82 4.49 -18.94
CA ALA A 760 15.04 3.72 -20.14
C ALA A 760 13.75 3.22 -20.77
N GLY A 761 13.69 3.25 -22.09
CA GLY A 761 12.60 2.67 -22.85
C GLY A 761 11.24 3.34 -22.68
N ASN A 762 10.19 2.55 -22.87
CA ASN A 762 8.79 2.90 -22.65
C ASN A 762 8.03 1.65 -22.21
N ALA A 763 6.86 1.85 -21.61
CA ALA A 763 6.01 0.76 -21.21
C ALA A 763 4.54 1.10 -21.44
N HIS A 764 3.69 0.08 -21.52
CA HIS A 764 2.26 0.29 -21.49
C HIS A 764 1.58 -0.77 -20.63
N VAL A 765 0.43 -0.39 -20.09
CA VAL A 765 -0.45 -1.28 -19.31
C VAL A 765 -1.86 -1.09 -19.81
N GLN A 766 -2.58 -2.18 -20.05
CA GLN A 766 -3.99 -2.16 -20.42
C GLN A 766 -4.75 -3.28 -19.73
N GLY A 767 -6.06 -3.10 -19.59
CA GLY A 767 -6.85 -4.15 -18.96
C GLY A 767 -8.35 -3.90 -18.98
N ILE A 768 -9.06 -4.94 -18.57
CA ILE A 768 -10.52 -4.94 -18.41
C ILE A 768 -10.84 -5.18 -16.95
N GLU A 769 -11.76 -4.39 -16.42
CA GLU A 769 -12.26 -4.48 -15.04
C GLU A 769 -13.75 -4.75 -15.05
N ILE A 770 -14.21 -5.75 -14.30
CA ILE A 770 -15.64 -6.03 -14.10
C ILE A 770 -15.87 -6.15 -12.60
N GLY A 771 -16.82 -5.39 -12.08
CA GLY A 771 -17.28 -5.46 -10.71
C GLY A 771 -18.78 -5.64 -10.66
N PHE A 772 -19.25 -6.56 -9.83
CA PHE A 772 -20.67 -6.78 -9.63
C PHE A 772 -20.95 -7.01 -8.14
N GLN A 773 -21.91 -6.26 -7.63
CA GLN A 773 -22.43 -6.48 -6.28
C GLN A 773 -23.93 -6.40 -6.30
N GLN A 774 -24.62 -7.33 -5.61
CA GLN A 774 -26.07 -7.36 -5.55
C GLN A 774 -26.56 -8.09 -4.32
N ARG A 775 -27.58 -7.55 -3.65
CA ARG A 775 -28.40 -8.27 -2.68
C ARG A 775 -29.53 -9.01 -3.40
N LEU A 776 -29.69 -10.27 -3.07
CA LEU A 776 -30.65 -11.17 -3.70
C LEU A 776 -31.98 -11.22 -2.95
N SER A 777 -32.45 -10.08 -2.44
CA SER A 777 -33.68 -9.96 -1.62
C SER A 777 -34.99 -10.38 -2.33
N TYR A 778 -34.94 -10.58 -3.65
CA TYR A 778 -36.04 -11.16 -4.45
C TYR A 778 -36.17 -12.68 -4.33
N LEU A 779 -35.16 -13.37 -3.73
CA LEU A 779 -35.22 -14.81 -3.51
C LEU A 779 -36.24 -15.15 -2.41
N PRO A 780 -36.86 -16.35 -2.43
CA PRO A 780 -37.90 -16.70 -1.46
C PRO A 780 -37.32 -17.11 -0.10
N GLY A 781 -38.09 -16.91 0.96
CA GLY A 781 -37.82 -17.41 2.32
C GLY A 781 -36.52 -16.90 2.91
N VAL A 782 -35.72 -17.75 3.50
CA VAL A 782 -34.45 -17.39 4.15
C VAL A 782 -33.39 -16.96 3.16
N LEU A 783 -33.48 -17.36 1.90
CA LEU A 783 -32.52 -16.99 0.83
C LEU A 783 -32.57 -15.49 0.48
N ARG A 784 -33.57 -14.74 0.96
CA ARG A 784 -33.63 -13.27 0.86
C ARG A 784 -32.44 -12.56 1.51
N GLY A 785 -31.78 -13.23 2.48
CA GLY A 785 -30.57 -12.74 3.13
C GLY A 785 -29.31 -12.89 2.29
N ALA A 786 -29.36 -13.60 1.18
CA ALA A 786 -28.21 -13.82 0.33
C ALA A 786 -27.79 -12.55 -0.42
N GLY A 787 -26.52 -12.42 -0.67
CA GLY A 787 -25.90 -11.40 -1.50
C GLY A 787 -24.60 -11.91 -2.07
N ILE A 788 -24.09 -11.19 -3.06
CA ILE A 788 -22.79 -11.47 -3.69
C ILE A 788 -22.09 -10.17 -4.03
N SER A 789 -20.78 -10.15 -3.77
CA SER A 789 -19.86 -9.15 -4.29
C SER A 789 -18.76 -9.88 -5.01
N THR A 790 -18.50 -9.54 -6.26
CA THR A 790 -17.46 -10.17 -7.07
C THR A 790 -16.81 -9.14 -7.99
N ASN A 791 -15.52 -9.32 -8.22
CA ASN A 791 -14.82 -8.58 -9.25
C ASN A 791 -13.81 -9.48 -9.98
N TYR A 792 -13.51 -9.10 -11.20
CA TYR A 792 -12.50 -9.72 -12.04
C TYR A 792 -11.74 -8.63 -12.79
N SER A 793 -10.43 -8.80 -12.89
CA SER A 793 -9.58 -7.91 -13.65
C SER A 793 -8.59 -8.72 -14.49
N TYR A 794 -8.52 -8.40 -15.76
CA TYR A 794 -7.48 -8.85 -16.66
C TYR A 794 -6.56 -7.66 -16.97
N THR A 795 -5.26 -7.83 -16.79
CA THR A 795 -4.25 -6.80 -17.03
C THR A 795 -3.12 -7.37 -17.88
N SER A 796 -2.71 -6.63 -18.88
CA SER A 796 -1.57 -6.96 -19.73
C SER A 796 -0.64 -5.75 -19.80
N SER A 797 0.66 -5.98 -19.75
CA SER A 797 1.67 -4.92 -19.85
C SER A 797 2.85 -5.38 -20.69
N GLN A 798 3.59 -4.42 -21.21
CA GLN A 798 4.87 -4.63 -21.88
C GLN A 798 5.81 -3.50 -21.50
N ALA A 799 7.06 -3.84 -21.22
CA ALA A 799 8.13 -2.89 -20.95
C ALA A 799 9.27 -3.12 -21.94
N ASN A 800 9.63 -2.07 -22.68
CA ASN A 800 10.69 -2.11 -23.67
C ASN A 800 11.94 -1.42 -23.13
N GLY A 801 13.12 -2.00 -23.40
CA GLY A 801 14.40 -1.39 -23.02
C GLY A 801 14.70 -1.45 -21.52
N VAL A 802 14.14 -2.41 -20.81
CA VAL A 802 14.41 -2.66 -19.38
C VAL A 802 15.82 -3.18 -19.11
N ASP A 803 16.44 -3.80 -20.10
CA ASP A 803 17.81 -4.26 -20.09
C ASP A 803 18.36 -4.24 -21.53
N PRO A 804 19.55 -3.67 -21.78
CA PRO A 804 20.16 -3.65 -23.12
C PRO A 804 20.39 -5.03 -23.75
N LEU A 805 20.44 -6.06 -22.94
CA LEU A 805 20.68 -7.44 -23.37
C LEU A 805 19.41 -8.26 -23.57
N ARG A 806 18.28 -7.72 -23.16
CA ARG A 806 16.96 -8.38 -23.42
C ARG A 806 16.49 -8.03 -24.81
N THR A 807 16.14 -9.05 -25.55
CA THR A 807 15.51 -8.92 -26.89
C THR A 807 14.00 -9.04 -26.83
N ASP A 808 13.43 -9.43 -25.69
CA ASP A 808 12.00 -9.50 -25.44
C ASP A 808 11.47 -8.20 -24.79
N SER A 809 10.17 -8.12 -24.70
CA SER A 809 9.44 -7.04 -24.01
C SER A 809 8.63 -7.63 -22.87
N PRO A 810 9.24 -7.82 -21.67
CA PRO A 810 8.57 -8.49 -20.57
C PRO A 810 7.40 -7.67 -20.05
N ALA A 811 6.51 -8.33 -19.29
CA ALA A 811 5.51 -7.62 -18.49
C ALA A 811 6.19 -6.73 -17.44
N LEU A 812 5.51 -5.67 -16.99
CA LEU A 812 5.96 -4.86 -15.86
C LEU A 812 6.06 -5.70 -14.58
N LEU A 813 6.96 -5.29 -13.71
CA LEU A 813 7.13 -5.91 -12.39
C LEU A 813 5.84 -5.80 -11.58
N ARG A 814 5.54 -6.82 -10.76
CA ARG A 814 4.39 -6.89 -9.84
C ARG A 814 3.03 -6.88 -10.55
N GLN A 815 2.95 -7.14 -11.85
CA GLN A 815 1.70 -7.16 -12.59
C GLN A 815 1.17 -8.59 -12.69
N ALA A 816 0.08 -8.88 -11.96
CA ALA A 816 -0.68 -10.12 -12.12
C ALA A 816 -1.59 -10.03 -13.36
N PRO A 817 -1.52 -10.99 -14.32
CA PRO A 817 -2.39 -10.97 -15.49
C PRO A 817 -3.87 -11.10 -15.15
N ASN A 818 -4.20 -11.96 -14.20
CA ASN A 818 -5.56 -12.18 -13.74
C ASN A 818 -5.65 -11.95 -12.24
N SER A 819 -6.69 -11.25 -11.79
CA SER A 819 -7.06 -11.19 -10.38
C SER A 819 -8.57 -11.21 -10.23
N TRP A 820 -9.07 -11.89 -9.19
CA TRP A 820 -10.50 -11.92 -8.90
C TRP A 820 -10.78 -12.08 -7.42
N ASN A 821 -11.94 -11.55 -7.02
CA ASN A 821 -12.49 -11.73 -5.68
C ASN A 821 -13.95 -12.16 -5.79
N ILE A 822 -14.35 -13.14 -5.00
CA ILE A 822 -15.73 -13.60 -4.90
C ILE A 822 -16.11 -13.64 -3.42
N SER A 823 -17.11 -12.87 -3.03
CA SER A 823 -17.57 -12.77 -1.65
C SER A 823 -19.07 -12.98 -1.56
N PRO A 824 -19.55 -14.23 -1.44
CA PRO A 824 -20.91 -14.51 -1.07
C PRO A 824 -21.18 -14.09 0.36
N THR A 825 -22.37 -13.55 0.58
CA THR A 825 -22.82 -13.05 1.88
C THR A 825 -24.20 -13.59 2.22
N PHE A 826 -24.46 -13.74 3.51
CA PHE A 826 -25.78 -14.10 4.00
C PHE A 826 -26.09 -13.28 5.27
N ASP A 827 -27.12 -12.45 5.19
CA ASP A 827 -27.48 -11.52 6.23
C ASP A 827 -28.95 -11.70 6.66
N THR A 828 -29.16 -11.84 7.95
CA THR A 828 -30.49 -11.78 8.56
C THR A 828 -30.53 -10.65 9.61
N ARG A 829 -31.64 -10.48 10.32
CA ARG A 829 -31.74 -9.49 11.39
C ARG A 829 -30.66 -9.62 12.47
N ARG A 830 -30.23 -10.84 12.80
CA ARG A 830 -29.27 -11.10 13.88
C ARG A 830 -28.01 -11.78 13.41
N PHE A 831 -28.07 -12.60 12.38
CA PHE A 831 -26.96 -13.40 11.90
C PHE A 831 -26.40 -12.81 10.59
N SER A 832 -25.10 -12.68 10.49
CA SER A 832 -24.38 -12.30 9.28
C SER A 832 -23.22 -13.25 9.04
N MET A 833 -23.05 -13.69 7.80
CA MET A 833 -21.92 -14.53 7.38
C MET A 833 -21.36 -13.99 6.06
N ARG A 834 -20.06 -14.00 5.93
CA ARG A 834 -19.34 -13.66 4.70
C ARG A 834 -18.22 -14.67 4.47
N VAL A 835 -18.05 -15.02 3.22
CA VAL A 835 -16.92 -15.80 2.72
C VAL A 835 -16.14 -14.89 1.78
N GLY A 836 -14.82 -14.91 1.86
CA GLY A 836 -13.91 -14.20 0.97
C GLY A 836 -13.03 -15.20 0.24
N MET A 837 -13.06 -15.16 -1.08
CA MET A 837 -12.15 -15.91 -1.94
C MET A 837 -11.40 -14.90 -2.81
N THR A 838 -10.08 -14.89 -2.73
CA THR A 838 -9.22 -13.99 -3.50
C THR A 838 -8.21 -14.79 -4.31
N PHE A 839 -7.93 -14.36 -5.50
CA PHE A 839 -6.94 -14.95 -6.39
C PHE A 839 -6.15 -13.87 -7.11
N ASP A 840 -4.82 -14.00 -7.07
CA ASP A 840 -3.88 -13.24 -7.89
C ASP A 840 -3.01 -14.23 -8.67
N ASP A 841 -2.91 -14.03 -9.97
CA ASP A 841 -2.07 -14.85 -10.86
C ASP A 841 -0.58 -14.62 -10.57
N LYS A 842 0.28 -15.48 -11.12
CA LYS A 842 1.73 -15.29 -11.07
C LYS A 842 2.11 -13.91 -11.62
N MET A 843 3.15 -13.31 -11.03
CA MET A 843 3.67 -12.04 -11.50
C MET A 843 5.20 -12.03 -11.46
N ILE A 844 5.83 -11.29 -12.38
CA ILE A 844 7.28 -11.08 -12.33
C ILE A 844 7.59 -10.21 -11.10
N TYR A 845 8.39 -10.74 -10.19
CA TYR A 845 8.84 -10.03 -9.00
C TYR A 845 10.13 -9.23 -9.28
N ALA A 846 11.06 -9.83 -9.99
CA ALA A 846 12.29 -9.18 -10.43
C ALA A 846 12.70 -9.73 -11.79
N TYR A 847 13.23 -8.85 -12.65
CA TYR A 847 13.86 -9.28 -13.88
C TYR A 847 15.18 -9.98 -13.55
N GLN A 848 15.46 -11.09 -14.24
CA GLN A 848 16.71 -11.78 -14.07
C GLN A 848 17.79 -11.08 -14.90
N TYR A 849 18.76 -10.51 -14.20
CA TYR A 849 19.90 -9.81 -14.81
C TYR A 849 21.18 -10.63 -14.84
N GLU A 850 21.20 -11.82 -14.27
CA GLU A 850 22.36 -12.73 -14.33
C GLU A 850 22.55 -13.37 -15.71
N ASN A 851 22.25 -12.61 -16.74
CA ASN A 851 22.28 -13.01 -18.14
C ASN A 851 23.61 -12.77 -18.81
N LEU A 852 24.56 -12.22 -18.08
CA LEU A 852 25.85 -11.90 -18.61
C LEU A 852 26.88 -12.90 -18.16
N ALA A 853 27.29 -13.80 -19.07
CA ALA A 853 28.53 -14.51 -18.93
C ALA A 853 29.65 -13.65 -19.53
N TYR A 854 30.86 -13.79 -19.00
CA TYR A 854 32.04 -13.26 -19.70
C TYR A 854 32.26 -14.08 -20.97
N ALA A 855 32.50 -13.40 -22.09
CA ALA A 855 33.08 -14.03 -23.25
C ALA A 855 34.43 -14.64 -22.84
N GLN A 856 34.57 -15.92 -22.97
CA GLN A 856 35.81 -16.62 -22.63
C GLN A 856 36.63 -16.92 -23.87
N ASP A 857 37.95 -16.79 -23.73
CA ASP A 857 38.87 -17.26 -24.74
C ASP A 857 38.98 -18.81 -24.71
N ALA A 858 39.78 -19.40 -25.61
CA ALA A 858 39.97 -20.84 -25.70
C ALA A 858 40.56 -21.47 -24.42
N ASN A 859 41.07 -20.66 -23.48
CA ASN A 859 41.67 -21.08 -22.21
C ASN A 859 40.74 -20.84 -21.02
N GLY A 860 39.50 -20.33 -21.26
CA GLY A 860 38.55 -20.02 -20.22
C GLY A 860 38.76 -18.66 -19.55
N ASN A 861 39.67 -17.82 -20.05
CA ASN A 861 39.88 -16.48 -19.47
C ASN A 861 38.91 -15.46 -20.09
N PRO A 862 38.47 -14.45 -19.33
CA PRO A 862 37.62 -13.39 -19.87
C PRO A 862 38.27 -12.67 -21.05
N VAL A 863 37.53 -12.54 -22.17
CA VAL A 863 37.99 -11.76 -23.33
C VAL A 863 37.88 -10.27 -22.96
N VAL A 864 38.98 -9.55 -22.97
CA VAL A 864 39.07 -8.14 -22.64
C VAL A 864 39.38 -7.30 -23.88
N VAL A 865 38.51 -6.33 -24.22
CA VAL A 865 38.76 -5.40 -25.33
C VAL A 865 38.84 -3.97 -24.75
N ASN A 866 39.96 -3.31 -25.02
CA ASN A 866 40.27 -1.97 -24.49
C ASN A 866 40.13 -1.87 -22.94
N GLY A 867 40.52 -2.91 -22.22
CA GLY A 867 40.45 -2.97 -20.76
C GLY A 867 39.04 -3.30 -20.19
N VAL A 868 38.09 -3.56 -21.06
CA VAL A 868 36.71 -3.92 -20.66
C VAL A 868 36.46 -5.40 -20.96
N PRO A 869 36.10 -6.24 -19.96
CA PRO A 869 35.66 -7.60 -20.22
C PRO A 869 34.45 -7.61 -21.13
N GLN A 870 34.48 -8.41 -22.17
CA GLN A 870 33.34 -8.58 -23.06
C GLN A 870 32.33 -9.53 -22.42
N THR A 871 31.06 -9.22 -22.59
CA THR A 871 29.97 -10.07 -22.11
C THR A 871 29.23 -10.69 -23.27
N VAL A 872 28.80 -11.91 -23.11
CA VAL A 872 27.88 -12.59 -23.99
C VAL A 872 26.61 -12.95 -23.23
N PRO A 873 25.44 -13.03 -23.89
CA PRO A 873 24.27 -13.54 -23.25
C PRO A 873 24.56 -14.90 -22.64
N ASN A 874 24.25 -15.07 -21.37
CA ASN A 874 24.32 -16.39 -20.73
C ASN A 874 23.32 -17.30 -21.45
N PRO A 875 23.72 -18.46 -21.96
CA PRO A 875 22.77 -19.36 -22.60
C PRO A 875 21.66 -19.68 -21.61
N MET A 876 20.43 -19.64 -22.10
CA MET A 876 19.27 -20.01 -21.31
C MET A 876 19.41 -21.45 -20.84
N VAL A 877 19.65 -21.66 -19.58
CA VAL A 877 19.70 -22.97 -18.99
C VAL A 877 18.48 -23.11 -18.11
N GLY A 878 17.49 -23.83 -18.63
CA GLY A 878 16.32 -24.34 -17.97
C GLY A 878 15.81 -23.64 -16.67
N GLY A 879 15.44 -22.35 -16.75
CA GLY A 879 14.78 -21.66 -15.64
C GLY A 879 15.69 -21.04 -14.58
N THR A 880 16.99 -21.03 -14.73
CA THR A 880 17.93 -20.48 -13.72
C THR A 880 18.75 -19.29 -14.20
N SER A 881 18.85 -19.04 -15.49
CA SER A 881 19.55 -17.90 -16.06
C SER A 881 18.89 -17.40 -17.33
N GLY A 882 19.14 -16.16 -17.68
CA GLY A 882 18.57 -15.54 -18.87
C GLY A 882 17.17 -14.95 -18.68
N PRO A 883 16.60 -14.26 -19.72
CA PRO A 883 15.29 -13.64 -19.64
C PRO A 883 14.14 -14.58 -19.28
N LEU A 884 14.27 -15.87 -19.55
CA LEU A 884 13.28 -16.89 -19.17
C LEU A 884 13.43 -17.35 -17.70
N ALA A 885 14.41 -16.83 -16.99
CA ALA A 885 14.66 -17.13 -15.59
C ALA A 885 14.22 -15.99 -14.66
N ASP A 886 13.41 -15.05 -15.13
CA ASP A 886 12.84 -14.00 -14.29
C ASP A 886 12.27 -14.58 -13.00
N ASN A 887 12.46 -13.86 -11.90
CA ASN A 887 11.92 -14.27 -10.61
C ASN A 887 10.44 -13.97 -10.55
N TYR A 888 9.63 -15.00 -10.34
CA TYR A 888 8.19 -14.94 -10.28
C TYR A 888 7.68 -15.18 -8.86
N LEU A 889 6.67 -14.43 -8.47
CA LEU A 889 5.78 -14.82 -7.36
C LEU A 889 4.83 -15.90 -7.87
N TYR A 890 4.61 -16.98 -7.08
CA TYR A 890 3.59 -17.98 -7.38
C TYR A 890 2.19 -17.37 -7.37
N PRO A 891 1.23 -17.94 -8.12
CA PRO A 891 -0.18 -17.57 -7.97
C PRO A 891 -0.61 -17.70 -6.51
N HIS A 892 -1.41 -16.76 -6.02
CA HIS A 892 -1.90 -16.74 -4.65
C HIS A 892 -3.42 -16.92 -4.63
N TYR A 893 -3.90 -17.89 -3.86
CA TYR A 893 -5.32 -18.14 -3.64
C TYR A 893 -5.61 -18.23 -2.15
N GLN A 894 -6.45 -17.36 -1.63
CA GLN A 894 -6.77 -17.34 -0.21
C GLN A 894 -8.28 -17.45 0.03
N PHE A 895 -8.64 -18.27 1.02
CA PHE A 895 -10.00 -18.49 1.47
C PHE A 895 -10.17 -18.06 2.94
N ASP A 896 -11.08 -17.12 3.16
CA ASP A 896 -11.39 -16.55 4.47
C ASP A 896 -12.88 -16.61 4.76
N THR A 897 -13.26 -16.65 6.02
CA THR A 897 -14.67 -16.59 6.43
C THR A 897 -14.85 -15.85 7.74
N GLN A 898 -15.98 -15.17 7.86
CA GLN A 898 -16.41 -14.55 9.12
C GLN A 898 -17.91 -14.75 9.31
N ALA A 899 -18.32 -15.12 10.51
CA ALA A 899 -19.72 -15.16 10.94
C ALA A 899 -19.92 -14.31 12.20
N SER A 900 -21.07 -13.68 12.32
CA SER A 900 -21.40 -12.87 13.49
C SER A 900 -22.86 -12.98 13.87
N TYR A 901 -23.14 -12.76 15.16
CA TYR A 901 -24.49 -12.80 15.71
C TYR A 901 -24.74 -11.62 16.66
N LYS A 902 -25.77 -10.82 16.37
CA LYS A 902 -26.18 -9.69 17.22
C LYS A 902 -26.96 -10.19 18.43
N LEU A 903 -26.51 -9.77 19.60
CA LEU A 903 -27.13 -10.02 20.90
C LEU A 903 -27.89 -8.75 21.36
N PRO A 904 -28.75 -8.87 22.38
CA PRO A 904 -29.37 -7.69 23.02
C PRO A 904 -28.33 -6.68 23.55
N TRP A 905 -28.77 -5.47 23.79
CA TRP A 905 -28.00 -4.34 24.39
C TRP A 905 -26.78 -3.88 23.56
N GLY A 906 -26.79 -4.10 22.24
CA GLY A 906 -25.72 -3.64 21.36
C GLY A 906 -24.50 -4.54 21.32
N PHE A 907 -24.55 -5.74 21.89
CA PHE A 907 -23.48 -6.72 21.77
C PHE A 907 -23.55 -7.50 20.46
N GLN A 908 -22.40 -7.88 19.95
CA GLN A 908 -22.22 -8.76 18.79
C GLN A 908 -21.06 -9.72 19.08
N VAL A 909 -21.32 -11.00 18.96
CA VAL A 909 -20.26 -12.02 18.93
C VAL A 909 -19.91 -12.32 17.49
N TYR A 910 -18.64 -12.61 17.22
CA TYR A 910 -18.19 -13.01 15.90
C TYR A 910 -17.02 -13.98 15.98
N ALA A 911 -16.89 -14.78 14.95
CA ALA A 911 -15.77 -15.69 14.76
C ALA A 911 -15.33 -15.66 13.31
N TYR A 912 -14.03 -15.86 13.09
CA TYR A 912 -13.47 -15.89 11.75
C TYR A 912 -12.36 -16.92 11.60
N GLY A 913 -12.16 -17.33 10.34
CA GLY A 913 -11.00 -18.09 9.90
C GLY A 913 -10.33 -17.37 8.76
N LEU A 914 -9.01 -17.19 8.85
CA LEU A 914 -8.16 -16.56 7.86
C LEU A 914 -7.23 -17.60 7.25
N ASN A 915 -7.01 -17.57 5.93
CA ASN A 915 -6.15 -18.50 5.20
C ASN A 915 -6.54 -19.98 5.44
N LEU A 916 -7.83 -20.29 5.34
CA LEU A 916 -8.35 -21.63 5.68
C LEU A 916 -7.86 -22.73 4.74
N ASN A 917 -7.39 -22.41 3.56
CA ASN A 917 -6.78 -23.33 2.62
C ASN A 917 -5.27 -23.55 2.85
N ASN A 918 -4.68 -22.93 3.88
CA ASN A 918 -3.26 -23.00 4.20
C ASN A 918 -2.39 -22.71 2.97
N GLU A 919 -2.64 -21.54 2.33
CA GLU A 919 -1.94 -21.09 1.14
C GLU A 919 -0.44 -20.97 1.38
N VAL A 920 0.35 -21.39 0.40
CA VAL A 920 1.81 -21.38 0.45
C VAL A 920 2.32 -20.21 -0.37
N PHE A 921 2.96 -19.27 0.29
CA PHE A 921 3.64 -18.15 -0.36
C PHE A 921 5.01 -18.58 -0.89
N GLY A 922 5.50 -17.94 -1.96
CA GLY A 922 6.85 -18.23 -2.42
C GLY A 922 7.19 -17.67 -3.78
N PHE A 923 8.46 -17.91 -4.18
CA PHE A 923 9.05 -17.44 -5.42
C PHE A 923 9.69 -18.59 -6.19
N TYR A 924 9.80 -18.42 -7.51
CA TYR A 924 10.48 -19.33 -8.40
C TYR A 924 11.17 -18.59 -9.55
N ASN A 925 12.21 -19.19 -10.14
CA ASN A 925 12.89 -18.65 -11.31
C ASN A 925 12.38 -19.32 -12.59
N GLY A 926 11.84 -18.51 -13.52
CA GLY A 926 11.40 -18.91 -14.85
C GLY A 926 10.28 -19.93 -14.89
N SER A 927 10.45 -21.04 -14.20
CA SER A 927 9.51 -22.18 -14.22
C SER A 927 9.23 -22.66 -12.80
N PRO A 928 7.98 -23.04 -12.47
CA PRO A 928 7.54 -23.33 -11.10
C PRO A 928 8.34 -24.39 -10.34
N GLN A 929 9.03 -25.29 -11.02
CA GLN A 929 9.89 -26.29 -10.39
C GLN A 929 11.21 -25.73 -9.85
N TYR A 930 11.64 -24.56 -10.32
CA TYR A 930 12.85 -23.86 -9.85
C TYR A 930 12.51 -22.98 -8.65
N VAL A 931 12.21 -23.61 -7.54
CA VAL A 931 11.80 -22.95 -6.29
C VAL A 931 12.93 -22.13 -5.71
N VAL A 932 12.65 -20.87 -5.37
CA VAL A 932 13.57 -19.96 -4.66
C VAL A 932 13.16 -19.77 -3.20
N GLN A 933 11.85 -19.82 -2.94
CA GLN A 933 11.32 -19.67 -1.58
C GLN A 933 9.95 -20.34 -1.44
N ARG A 934 9.70 -20.93 -0.28
CA ARG A 934 8.38 -21.41 0.13
C ARG A 934 8.15 -21.13 1.61
N GLU A 935 7.11 -20.34 1.89
CA GLU A 935 6.71 -19.92 3.24
C GLU A 935 5.31 -20.43 3.61
N TYR A 936 5.20 -21.00 4.81
CA TYR A 936 3.93 -21.44 5.41
C TYR A 936 3.59 -20.57 6.61
N TYR A 937 2.32 -20.13 6.69
CA TYR A 937 1.83 -19.28 7.78
C TYR A 937 0.75 -19.96 8.61
N HIS A 938 0.19 -21.04 8.13
CA HIS A 938 -0.96 -21.78 8.66
C HIS A 938 -2.27 -20.96 8.75
N PRO A 939 -3.42 -21.63 8.88
CA PRO A 939 -4.70 -20.96 9.12
C PRO A 939 -4.74 -20.28 10.49
N THR A 940 -5.42 -19.13 10.57
CA THR A 940 -5.67 -18.44 11.85
C THR A 940 -7.16 -18.51 12.18
N TYR A 941 -7.50 -18.88 13.40
CA TYR A 941 -8.87 -18.96 13.94
C TYR A 941 -9.02 -17.96 15.07
N ALA A 942 -10.06 -17.13 15.04
CA ALA A 942 -10.30 -16.18 16.11
C ALA A 942 -11.80 -15.96 16.38
N GLY A 943 -12.09 -15.49 17.57
CA GLY A 943 -13.42 -15.07 17.99
C GLY A 943 -13.36 -13.81 18.82
N GLY A 944 -14.43 -13.03 18.79
CA GLY A 944 -14.47 -11.74 19.45
C GLY A 944 -15.85 -11.29 19.89
N LEU A 945 -15.84 -10.27 20.71
CA LEU A 945 -17.01 -9.56 21.17
C LEU A 945 -16.89 -8.09 20.80
N ARG A 946 -17.95 -7.53 20.23
CA ARG A 946 -18.09 -6.09 19.95
C ARG A 946 -19.31 -5.57 20.70
N TRP A 947 -19.18 -4.40 21.28
CA TRP A 947 -20.29 -3.65 21.87
C TRP A 947 -20.40 -2.28 21.18
N THR A 948 -21.62 -1.90 20.81
CA THR A 948 -21.90 -0.60 20.20
C THR A 948 -23.08 0.04 20.94
N SER A 949 -22.91 1.29 21.36
CA SER A 949 -23.94 2.03 22.14
C SER A 949 -25.15 2.49 21.33
N SER A 950 -25.19 2.22 20.02
CA SER A 950 -26.34 2.64 19.19
C SER A 950 -27.62 1.97 19.69
N ARG A 951 -28.59 2.76 20.08
CA ARG A 951 -29.91 2.27 20.46
C ARG A 951 -30.57 1.67 19.23
N GLU A 952 -30.67 0.34 19.16
CA GLU A 952 -31.75 -0.28 18.38
C GLU A 952 -33.08 0.25 18.93
N ARG A 953 -33.73 1.14 18.24
CA ARG A 953 -35.14 1.42 18.42
C ARG A 953 -35.99 0.63 17.44
#